data_4f5a5f06bab5dcf7aa682c5e71bd3a01
#
_entry.id   4f5a5f06bab5dcf7aa682c5e71bd3a01
#
_cell.length_a   1.000
_cell.length_b   1.000
_cell.length_c   1.000
_cell.angle_alpha   90.00
_cell.angle_beta   90.00
_cell.angle_gamma   90.00
#
_symmetry.space_group_name_H-M   'P 1'
#
loop_
_entity.id
_entity.type
_entity.pdbx_description
1 polymer ?
#
loop_
_entity_poly.entity_id
_entity_poly.type
_entity_poly.pdbx_seq_one_letter_code
_entity_poly.pdbx_strand_id
1 'polypeptide(L)'
;DDQAFVKNNFPPNHDALPEFQRPLSKHALMTNSKYIDNLIETQLRNYNQRPNKLSTDETFVRRAYLKIIGRIPTYDETKAFLTDRDRSSKRTRLIDSLLLTEGYVSHWFHFWADILRAKDNLGNRMSGVPFVDYIREFIAMNRPYDEWVKEMLSSSGPYWEKGNGGVGYFLRDAGMQLDNMSNTVRVFLGTSLECAQCHDHPFDRWTQKQFYEMAAYTEGSGNLRRRGAENLNALNRLARTEQRRLEQSEQPRQARQVRDAARDISDLVQVGLESMGRGKIKLPNDYQYDNARPGEELKAKTIFGLATELDSNFEAKGSRASYANWVASEANPRFTTVIVNRLWKEVFGLALIEPLDNMFDDTMATHPELQLHLEKVMVALNYDLKEFLRILYNTQAFQRMAPPREVMSRDAKDTVMPPEVQWVIAGPNASDPTRNSVPYFYQGPMLDRMSGEQIWDSLVTLAYPDVDNRKRRKPHAGYNNFVKYTAMTGDELFAEVMRRTGIDPNAQAAPRPAANAPKMELNAKQKGSMEVVMKYADLYCMSCHDSGKSRGDINIEQYHDDPGKLASNASMLKMFAAALEKKEMPPSNRQLQPTVQERAEMVAALNSLVSEAPAGAGMMQGEAMAKKLGDPINTDCPIKPGRAIDPTLLALNEDGETVGFCCQSCLNQHKRTMAAKASGPTPSSTSSASTANYVRDQNSVRASELSSPAPGGHLIREFGGSDREQIEGSHKQASVTQVLNLLNGYVEERILKKKDALVLNTVKNA
;
A
#
# COMPACT_ATOMS: atom_id res chain seq x y z
N ASP A 1 -9.20 40.75 4.92
CA ASP A 1 -9.79 41.06 3.61
C ASP A 1 -9.79 39.86 2.66
N ASP A 2 -10.39 38.76 3.18
CA ASP A 2 -10.48 37.50 2.44
C ASP A 2 -11.26 37.63 1.11
N GLN A 3 -12.21 38.56 1.05
CA GLN A 3 -12.97 38.86 -0.17
C GLN A 3 -12.10 39.53 -1.25
N ALA A 4 -11.15 40.36 -0.86
CA ALA A 4 -10.25 41.00 -1.81
C ALA A 4 -9.26 40.01 -2.40
N PHE A 5 -8.77 39.07 -1.59
CA PHE A 5 -7.89 37.99 -2.03
C PHE A 5 -8.57 37.06 -3.05
N VAL A 6 -9.74 36.55 -2.72
CA VAL A 6 -10.54 35.72 -3.64
C VAL A 6 -10.87 36.46 -4.93
N LYS A 7 -11.24 37.74 -4.85
CA LYS A 7 -11.58 38.57 -5.99
C LYS A 7 -10.39 38.87 -6.91
N ASN A 8 -9.19 39.01 -6.37
CA ASN A 8 -8.00 39.39 -7.14
C ASN A 8 -7.31 38.16 -7.79
N ASN A 9 -7.34 36.99 -7.11
CA ASN A 9 -6.71 35.78 -7.62
C ASN A 9 -7.69 34.85 -8.37
N PHE A 10 -8.99 34.99 -8.13
CA PHE A 10 -10.05 34.18 -8.73
C PHE A 10 -11.23 35.08 -9.14
N PRO A 11 -11.07 35.87 -10.19
CA PRO A 11 -12.12 36.79 -10.62
C PRO A 11 -13.42 36.03 -10.96
N PRO A 12 -14.57 36.45 -10.44
CA PRO A 12 -15.83 35.74 -10.54
C PRO A 12 -16.48 35.70 -11.94
N ASN A 13 -15.90 36.36 -12.94
CA ASN A 13 -16.48 36.49 -14.28
C ASN A 13 -15.66 35.75 -15.32
N HIS A 14 -15.71 34.42 -15.25
CA HIS A 14 -15.38 33.61 -16.41
C HIS A 14 -16.65 32.98 -16.93
N ASP A 15 -17.02 33.26 -18.16
CA ASP A 15 -18.06 32.52 -18.85
C ASP A 15 -17.74 31.02 -18.72
N ALA A 16 -18.58 30.30 -17.95
CA ALA A 16 -18.44 28.87 -17.80
C ALA A 16 -18.54 28.20 -19.17
N LEU A 17 -17.72 27.20 -19.43
CA LEU A 17 -17.92 26.37 -20.60
C LEU A 17 -19.22 25.58 -20.40
N PRO A 18 -19.99 25.34 -21.47
CA PRO A 18 -21.16 24.47 -21.38
C PRO A 18 -20.71 23.04 -20.98
N GLU A 19 -21.58 22.33 -20.28
CA GLU A 19 -21.34 20.93 -19.93
C GLU A 19 -21.04 20.09 -21.17
N PHE A 20 -19.98 19.30 -21.14
CA PHE A 20 -19.59 18.44 -22.25
C PHE A 20 -20.34 17.11 -22.23
N GLN A 21 -20.83 16.68 -23.40
CA GLN A 21 -21.29 15.30 -23.57
C GLN A 21 -20.11 14.32 -23.50
N ARG A 22 -20.24 13.26 -22.72
CA ARG A 22 -19.19 12.26 -22.47
C ARG A 22 -19.57 10.88 -23.03
N PRO A 23 -18.63 10.15 -23.64
CA PRO A 23 -17.28 10.58 -23.99
C PRO A 23 -17.32 11.69 -25.05
N LEU A 24 -16.28 12.55 -25.03
CA LEU A 24 -16.18 13.64 -26.02
C LEU A 24 -16.19 13.09 -27.43
N SER A 25 -16.96 13.75 -28.31
CA SER A 25 -16.84 13.50 -29.73
C SER A 25 -15.42 13.80 -30.22
N LYS A 26 -15.00 13.16 -31.32
CA LYS A 26 -13.67 13.43 -31.91
C LYS A 26 -13.48 14.92 -32.21
N HIS A 27 -14.51 15.60 -32.64
CA HIS A 27 -14.45 17.05 -32.93
C HIS A 27 -14.21 17.85 -31.64
N ALA A 28 -15.01 17.63 -30.60
CA ALA A 28 -14.86 18.33 -29.32
C ALA A 28 -13.49 18.08 -28.67
N LEU A 29 -13.02 16.81 -28.70
CA LEU A 29 -11.69 16.43 -28.22
C LEU A 29 -10.60 17.21 -28.93
N MET A 30 -10.58 17.20 -30.25
CA MET A 30 -9.53 17.87 -31.04
C MET A 30 -9.61 19.40 -30.94
N THR A 31 -10.81 19.97 -30.79
CA THR A 31 -11.00 21.42 -30.58
C THR A 31 -10.38 21.86 -29.27
N ASN A 32 -10.65 21.14 -28.16
CA ASN A 32 -10.08 21.47 -26.85
C ASN A 32 -8.56 21.26 -26.82
N SER A 33 -8.06 20.14 -27.35
CA SER A 33 -6.61 19.90 -27.41
C SER A 33 -5.89 20.97 -28.25
N LYS A 34 -6.45 21.39 -29.36
CA LYS A 34 -5.90 22.46 -30.20
C LYS A 34 -5.93 23.81 -29.53
N TYR A 35 -6.97 24.08 -28.74
CA TYR A 35 -7.05 25.35 -28.00
C TYR A 35 -5.94 25.45 -26.96
N ILE A 36 -5.65 24.37 -26.23
CA ILE A 36 -4.52 24.28 -25.30
C ILE A 36 -3.20 24.52 -26.04
N ASP A 37 -3.00 23.84 -27.18
CA ASP A 37 -1.80 24.06 -28.00
C ASP A 37 -1.64 25.51 -28.45
N ASN A 38 -2.75 26.19 -28.83
CA ASN A 38 -2.71 27.59 -29.24
C ASN A 38 -2.30 28.51 -28.09
N LEU A 39 -2.78 28.27 -26.85
CA LEU A 39 -2.38 29.03 -25.68
C LEU A 39 -0.86 28.88 -25.43
N ILE A 40 -0.35 27.64 -25.43
CA ILE A 40 1.08 27.37 -25.27
C ILE A 40 1.91 28.04 -26.37
N GLU A 41 1.50 27.92 -27.62
CA GLU A 41 2.24 28.50 -28.76
C GLU A 41 2.19 30.03 -28.73
N THR A 42 1.11 30.65 -28.25
CA THR A 42 1.02 32.09 -28.07
C THR A 42 2.01 32.57 -27.02
N GLN A 43 2.08 31.86 -25.87
CA GLN A 43 3.07 32.19 -24.86
C GLN A 43 4.50 32.01 -25.39
N LEU A 44 4.79 30.90 -26.08
CA LEU A 44 6.09 30.68 -26.71
C LEU A 44 6.50 31.84 -27.63
N ARG A 45 5.58 32.33 -28.48
CA ARG A 45 5.83 33.48 -29.36
C ARG A 45 6.11 34.76 -28.57
N ASN A 46 5.36 35.01 -27.50
CA ASN A 46 5.55 36.18 -26.65
C ASN A 46 6.96 36.26 -26.03
N TYR A 47 7.54 35.06 -25.75
CA TYR A 47 8.90 34.96 -25.22
C TYR A 47 9.96 34.58 -26.27
N ASN A 48 9.68 34.77 -27.58
CA ASN A 48 10.56 34.40 -28.67
C ASN A 48 11.06 32.95 -28.65
N GLN A 49 10.24 32.05 -28.08
CA GLN A 49 10.53 30.61 -28.04
C GLN A 49 9.81 29.89 -29.16
N ARG A 50 10.31 28.71 -29.50
CA ARG A 50 9.69 27.86 -30.52
C ARG A 50 9.25 26.52 -29.91
N PRO A 51 8.11 25.97 -30.34
CA PRO A 51 7.72 24.61 -29.95
C PRO A 51 8.72 23.60 -30.51
N ASN A 52 9.01 22.55 -29.78
CA ASN A 52 9.81 21.43 -30.27
C ASN A 52 9.07 20.69 -31.39
N LYS A 53 9.84 20.01 -32.25
CA LYS A 53 9.26 19.13 -33.28
C LYS A 53 8.44 18.01 -32.65
N LEU A 54 7.48 17.49 -33.36
CA LEU A 54 6.77 16.27 -32.94
C LEU A 54 7.75 15.11 -32.80
N SER A 55 7.52 14.29 -31.78
CA SER A 55 8.31 13.08 -31.57
C SER A 55 8.06 12.05 -32.67
N THR A 56 9.05 11.19 -32.89
CA THR A 56 8.87 10.03 -33.75
C THR A 56 7.82 9.08 -33.17
N ASP A 57 7.29 8.20 -33.97
CA ASP A 57 6.26 7.24 -33.51
C ASP A 57 6.81 6.25 -32.48
N GLU A 58 8.10 5.88 -32.57
CA GLU A 58 8.79 5.04 -31.59
C GLU A 58 8.89 5.73 -30.23
N THR A 59 9.23 7.01 -30.22
CA THR A 59 9.25 7.81 -28.99
C THR A 59 7.85 8.00 -28.42
N PHE A 60 6.87 8.27 -29.28
CA PHE A 60 5.50 8.49 -28.89
C PHE A 60 4.86 7.25 -28.24
N VAL A 61 4.98 6.07 -28.89
CA VAL A 61 4.38 4.84 -28.37
C VAL A 61 4.93 4.50 -26.99
N ARG A 62 6.26 4.59 -26.81
CA ARG A 62 6.88 4.38 -25.48
C ARG A 62 6.36 5.37 -24.45
N ARG A 63 6.26 6.66 -24.78
CA ARG A 63 5.74 7.70 -23.88
C ARG A 63 4.29 7.44 -23.50
N ALA A 64 3.43 7.14 -24.48
CA ALA A 64 2.03 6.87 -24.26
C ALA A 64 1.83 5.69 -23.28
N TYR A 65 2.52 4.58 -23.49
CA TYR A 65 2.45 3.43 -22.60
C TYR A 65 2.92 3.77 -21.18
N LEU A 66 4.04 4.46 -21.02
CA LEU A 66 4.56 4.82 -19.71
C LEU A 66 3.67 5.82 -18.97
N LYS A 67 3.13 6.83 -19.67
CA LYS A 67 2.33 7.88 -19.03
C LYS A 67 0.87 7.49 -18.80
N ILE A 68 0.30 6.59 -19.61
CA ILE A 68 -1.11 6.19 -19.49
C ILE A 68 -1.26 4.93 -18.66
N ILE A 69 -0.42 3.91 -18.89
CA ILE A 69 -0.55 2.62 -18.22
C ILE A 69 0.66 2.18 -17.38
N GLY A 70 1.72 3.00 -17.31
CA GLY A 70 2.83 2.82 -16.38
C GLY A 70 3.83 1.71 -16.72
N ARG A 71 3.85 1.19 -17.96
CA ARG A 71 4.81 0.20 -18.43
C ARG A 71 5.29 0.49 -19.85
N ILE A 72 6.37 -0.14 -20.27
CA ILE A 72 6.77 -0.12 -21.68
C ILE A 72 5.80 -0.94 -22.54
N PRO A 73 5.63 -0.63 -23.84
CA PRO A 73 4.93 -1.52 -24.76
C PRO A 73 5.72 -2.83 -24.97
N THR A 74 5.03 -3.92 -25.27
CA THR A 74 5.64 -5.14 -25.77
C THR A 74 6.12 -4.94 -27.22
N TYR A 75 6.89 -5.91 -27.74
CA TYR A 75 7.29 -5.90 -29.14
C TYR A 75 6.09 -5.88 -30.10
N ASP A 76 5.09 -6.72 -29.86
CA ASP A 76 3.91 -6.82 -30.70
C ASP A 76 3.06 -5.55 -30.66
N GLU A 77 2.87 -4.95 -29.48
CA GLU A 77 2.17 -3.67 -29.33
C GLU A 77 2.90 -2.56 -30.07
N THR A 78 4.23 -2.50 -29.97
CA THR A 78 5.07 -1.53 -30.70
C THR A 78 4.96 -1.75 -32.21
N LYS A 79 5.10 -2.99 -32.67
CA LYS A 79 5.02 -3.35 -34.10
C LYS A 79 3.66 -3.01 -34.67
N ALA A 80 2.57 -3.36 -33.97
CA ALA A 80 1.21 -3.05 -34.42
C ALA A 80 1.01 -1.55 -34.60
N PHE A 81 1.49 -0.73 -33.65
CA PHE A 81 1.39 0.73 -33.75
C PHE A 81 2.24 1.31 -34.88
N LEU A 82 3.49 0.84 -35.07
CA LEU A 82 4.40 1.39 -36.07
C LEU A 82 3.95 0.99 -37.51
N THR A 83 3.37 -0.18 -37.68
CA THR A 83 2.88 -0.66 -38.98
C THR A 83 1.48 -0.15 -39.35
N ASP A 84 0.79 0.52 -38.44
CA ASP A 84 -0.53 1.12 -38.71
C ASP A 84 -0.40 2.21 -39.77
N ARG A 85 -1.12 2.04 -40.88
CA ARG A 85 -1.07 2.92 -42.06
C ARG A 85 -1.89 4.20 -41.89
N ASP A 86 -2.84 4.24 -40.95
CA ASP A 86 -3.65 5.43 -40.69
C ASP A 86 -2.89 6.42 -39.79
N ARG A 87 -1.98 7.15 -40.38
CA ARG A 87 -1.12 8.12 -39.73
C ARG A 87 -1.92 9.29 -39.09
N SER A 88 -3.12 9.53 -39.56
CA SER A 88 -3.92 10.69 -39.13
C SER A 88 -4.60 10.49 -37.77
N SER A 89 -4.87 9.24 -37.39
CA SER A 89 -5.62 8.95 -36.17
C SER A 89 -4.99 7.89 -35.26
N LYS A 90 -3.90 7.23 -35.66
CA LYS A 90 -3.33 6.12 -34.88
C LYS A 90 -2.88 6.53 -33.48
N ARG A 91 -2.37 7.76 -33.28
CA ARG A 91 -1.98 8.26 -31.96
C ARG A 91 -3.18 8.44 -31.05
N THR A 92 -4.25 9.04 -31.53
CA THR A 92 -5.54 9.19 -30.79
C THR A 92 -6.13 7.82 -30.46
N ARG A 93 -6.18 6.88 -31.44
CA ARG A 93 -6.69 5.52 -31.19
C ARG A 93 -5.86 4.78 -30.14
N LEU A 94 -4.53 4.93 -30.16
CA LEU A 94 -3.67 4.34 -29.14
C LEU A 94 -4.00 4.92 -27.76
N ILE A 95 -4.11 6.25 -27.62
CA ILE A 95 -4.49 6.90 -26.36
C ILE A 95 -5.83 6.34 -25.88
N ASP A 96 -6.84 6.32 -26.73
CA ASP A 96 -8.19 5.84 -26.43
C ASP A 96 -8.17 4.37 -25.94
N SER A 97 -7.40 3.52 -26.64
CA SER A 97 -7.28 2.11 -26.27
C SER A 97 -6.61 1.91 -24.92
N LEU A 98 -5.52 2.65 -24.62
CA LEU A 98 -4.79 2.53 -23.37
C LEU A 98 -5.61 3.01 -22.16
N LEU A 99 -6.41 4.07 -22.31
CA LEU A 99 -7.30 4.59 -21.27
C LEU A 99 -8.40 3.60 -20.84
N LEU A 100 -8.70 2.59 -21.66
CA LEU A 100 -9.73 1.57 -21.40
C LEU A 100 -9.14 0.27 -20.80
N THR A 101 -7.83 0.19 -20.60
CA THR A 101 -7.18 -1.04 -20.10
C THR A 101 -7.14 -1.13 -18.58
N GLU A 102 -6.98 -2.35 -18.06
CA GLU A 102 -6.60 -2.61 -16.67
C GLU A 102 -5.25 -1.97 -16.30
N GLY A 103 -4.37 -1.77 -17.29
CA GLY A 103 -3.11 -1.06 -17.13
C GLY A 103 -3.28 0.38 -16.67
N TYR A 104 -4.33 1.08 -17.16
CA TYR A 104 -4.69 2.41 -16.69
C TYR A 104 -5.05 2.38 -15.20
N VAL A 105 -5.91 1.46 -14.78
CA VAL A 105 -6.30 1.32 -13.38
C VAL A 105 -5.08 1.03 -12.50
N SER A 106 -4.19 0.14 -12.96
CA SER A 106 -2.96 -0.21 -12.26
C SER A 106 -2.03 0.98 -12.04
N HIS A 107 -1.79 1.76 -13.08
CA HIS A 107 -0.90 2.93 -13.03
C HIS A 107 -1.46 4.04 -12.12
N TRP A 108 -2.70 4.43 -12.35
CA TRP A 108 -3.36 5.50 -11.61
C TRP A 108 -3.69 5.11 -10.15
N PHE A 109 -3.77 3.82 -9.85
CA PHE A 109 -3.82 3.34 -8.47
C PHE A 109 -2.57 3.76 -7.69
N HIS A 110 -1.36 3.62 -8.25
CA HIS A 110 -0.14 4.04 -7.55
C HIS A 110 -0.11 5.53 -7.31
N PHE A 111 -0.53 6.33 -8.29
CA PHE A 111 -0.65 7.78 -8.15
C PHE A 111 -1.55 8.16 -6.95
N TRP A 112 -2.78 7.66 -6.93
CA TRP A 112 -3.72 7.97 -5.85
C TRP A 112 -3.33 7.35 -4.52
N ALA A 113 -2.82 6.14 -4.52
CA ALA A 113 -2.39 5.47 -3.31
C ALA A 113 -1.18 6.14 -2.66
N ASP A 114 -0.32 6.83 -3.42
CA ASP A 114 0.79 7.62 -2.87
C ASP A 114 0.27 8.92 -2.24
N ILE A 115 -0.56 9.65 -2.95
CA ILE A 115 -1.19 10.89 -2.46
C ILE A 115 -2.04 10.65 -1.20
N LEU A 116 -2.86 9.59 -1.20
CA LEU A 116 -3.76 9.24 -0.09
C LEU A 116 -3.11 8.34 0.95
N ARG A 117 -1.83 8.03 0.81
CA ARG A 117 -1.05 7.19 1.72
C ARG A 117 -1.71 5.83 1.99
N ALA A 118 -2.34 5.22 0.95
CA ALA A 118 -3.11 4.00 1.08
C ALA A 118 -2.22 2.76 1.24
N LYS A 119 -2.44 1.99 2.31
CA LYS A 119 -1.69 0.79 2.68
C LYS A 119 -2.60 -0.42 2.81
N ASP A 120 -2.08 -1.62 2.57
CA ASP A 120 -2.79 -2.88 2.86
C ASP A 120 -2.95 -3.15 4.37
N ASN A 121 -2.13 -2.51 5.19
CA ASN A 121 -2.16 -2.62 6.65
C ASN A 121 -2.06 -1.22 7.26
N LEU A 122 -3.11 -0.79 7.94
CA LEU A 122 -3.20 0.53 8.60
C LEU A 122 -2.62 0.54 10.02
N GLY A 123 -2.01 -0.57 10.46
CA GLY A 123 -1.55 -0.72 11.84
C GLY A 123 -2.67 -1.20 12.78
N ASN A 124 -2.33 -1.48 14.05
CA ASN A 124 -3.27 -1.90 15.08
C ASN A 124 -4.24 -3.03 14.66
N ARG A 125 -3.80 -3.96 13.79
CA ARG A 125 -4.59 -5.05 13.15
C ARG A 125 -5.70 -4.55 12.21
N MET A 126 -5.70 -3.30 11.83
CA MET A 126 -6.66 -2.79 10.83
C MET A 126 -6.14 -3.09 9.42
N SER A 127 -6.97 -3.77 8.64
CA SER A 127 -6.70 -4.00 7.22
C SER A 127 -6.95 -2.72 6.42
N GLY A 128 -6.07 -2.42 5.46
CA GLY A 128 -6.28 -1.34 4.50
C GLY A 128 -7.00 -1.77 3.22
N VAL A 129 -7.31 -3.08 3.09
CA VAL A 129 -7.89 -3.64 1.87
C VAL A 129 -9.15 -2.91 1.39
N PRO A 130 -10.18 -2.61 2.23
CA PRO A 130 -11.34 -1.89 1.73
C PRO A 130 -11.02 -0.50 1.17
N PHE A 131 -10.04 0.20 1.74
CA PHE A 131 -9.62 1.50 1.23
C PHE A 131 -8.85 1.39 -0.09
N VAL A 132 -7.97 0.42 -0.21
CA VAL A 132 -7.25 0.11 -1.47
C VAL A 132 -8.23 -0.27 -2.57
N ASP A 133 -9.22 -1.12 -2.27
CA ASP A 133 -10.26 -1.52 -3.22
C ASP A 133 -11.13 -0.33 -3.61
N TYR A 134 -11.49 0.55 -2.68
CA TYR A 134 -12.26 1.78 -2.93
C TYR A 134 -11.57 2.72 -3.92
N ILE A 135 -10.25 2.91 -3.79
CA ILE A 135 -9.46 3.71 -4.73
C ILE A 135 -9.43 3.06 -6.12
N ARG A 136 -9.25 1.74 -6.19
CA ARG A 136 -9.23 1.01 -7.47
C ARG A 136 -10.58 1.08 -8.18
N GLU A 137 -11.66 0.93 -7.41
CA GLU A 137 -13.04 0.99 -7.91
C GLU A 137 -13.36 2.39 -8.47
N PHE A 138 -12.95 3.46 -7.81
CA PHE A 138 -13.05 4.83 -8.32
C PHE A 138 -12.43 4.97 -9.71
N ILE A 139 -11.19 4.50 -9.89
CA ILE A 139 -10.46 4.62 -11.15
C ILE A 139 -11.09 3.74 -12.24
N ALA A 140 -11.44 2.50 -11.92
CA ALA A 140 -12.02 1.54 -12.85
C ALA A 140 -13.39 2.00 -13.35
N MET A 141 -14.23 2.52 -12.46
CA MET A 141 -15.58 3.02 -12.79
C MET A 141 -15.57 4.43 -13.37
N ASN A 142 -14.43 5.09 -13.39
CA ASN A 142 -14.28 6.48 -13.84
C ASN A 142 -15.31 7.42 -13.18
N ARG A 143 -15.42 7.34 -11.84
CA ARG A 143 -16.36 8.16 -11.09
C ARG A 143 -15.91 9.64 -11.10
N PRO A 144 -16.85 10.61 -11.07
CA PRO A 144 -16.52 12.02 -10.94
C PRO A 144 -15.64 12.28 -9.71
N TYR A 145 -14.58 13.03 -9.89
CA TYR A 145 -13.57 13.25 -8.84
C TYR A 145 -14.13 14.01 -7.64
N ASP A 146 -14.93 15.03 -7.87
CA ASP A 146 -15.58 15.83 -6.82
C ASP A 146 -16.55 14.99 -5.98
N GLU A 147 -17.38 14.15 -6.62
CA GLU A 147 -18.29 13.23 -5.94
C GLU A 147 -17.54 12.20 -5.11
N TRP A 148 -16.44 11.65 -5.65
CA TRP A 148 -15.61 10.69 -4.94
C TRP A 148 -14.95 11.29 -3.71
N VAL A 149 -14.43 12.54 -3.80
CA VAL A 149 -13.84 13.25 -2.67
C VAL A 149 -14.92 13.59 -1.63
N LYS A 150 -16.10 14.07 -2.03
CA LYS A 150 -17.23 14.32 -1.14
C LYS A 150 -17.63 13.07 -0.38
N GLU A 151 -17.79 11.94 -1.08
CA GLU A 151 -18.13 10.66 -0.46
C GLU A 151 -17.06 10.21 0.53
N MET A 152 -15.79 10.24 0.15
CA MET A 152 -14.67 9.83 1.01
C MET A 152 -14.62 10.67 2.30
N LEU A 153 -14.70 11.99 2.19
CA LEU A 153 -14.61 12.90 3.33
C LEU A 153 -15.86 12.87 4.24
N SER A 154 -17.01 12.53 3.72
CA SER A 154 -18.26 12.38 4.49
C SER A 154 -18.53 10.95 4.95
N SER A 155 -17.76 9.96 4.49
CA SER A 155 -17.99 8.54 4.75
C SER A 155 -18.06 8.21 6.24
N SER A 156 -18.97 7.33 6.64
CA SER A 156 -19.15 6.85 8.00
C SER A 156 -19.72 5.43 8.00
N GLY A 157 -19.79 4.79 9.15
CA GLY A 157 -20.32 3.45 9.28
C GLY A 157 -19.26 2.33 9.26
N PRO A 158 -19.65 1.08 8.99
CA PRO A 158 -18.77 -0.08 9.02
C PRO A 158 -17.75 -0.05 7.87
N TYR A 159 -16.50 -0.32 8.18
CA TYR A 159 -15.41 -0.26 7.20
C TYR A 159 -15.47 -1.41 6.16
N TRP A 160 -15.92 -2.61 6.61
CA TRP A 160 -16.03 -3.78 5.73
C TRP A 160 -17.36 -3.88 4.99
N GLU A 161 -18.23 -2.89 5.12
CA GLU A 161 -19.40 -2.80 4.27
C GLU A 161 -18.99 -2.51 2.83
N LYS A 162 -19.55 -3.26 1.87
CA LYS A 162 -19.20 -3.09 0.47
C LYS A 162 -19.52 -1.66 -0.03
N GLY A 163 -18.56 -1.03 -0.67
CA GLY A 163 -18.66 0.36 -1.13
C GLY A 163 -18.26 1.40 -0.06
N ASN A 164 -18.11 1.03 1.22
CA ASN A 164 -17.79 1.97 2.30
C ASN A 164 -16.28 2.07 2.62
N GLY A 165 -15.43 1.71 1.67
CA GLY A 165 -13.97 1.76 1.83
C GLY A 165 -13.40 3.17 2.05
N GLY A 166 -14.15 4.23 1.69
CA GLY A 166 -13.78 5.62 1.94
C GLY A 166 -13.52 5.94 3.41
N VAL A 167 -14.16 5.23 4.34
CA VAL A 167 -13.88 5.30 5.80
C VAL A 167 -12.39 5.08 6.10
N GLY A 168 -11.69 4.31 5.27
CA GLY A 168 -10.27 4.02 5.39
C GLY A 168 -9.38 5.26 5.36
N TYR A 169 -9.82 6.35 4.75
CA TYR A 169 -9.13 7.63 4.74
C TYR A 169 -8.92 8.19 6.15
N PHE A 170 -9.91 8.05 7.02
CA PHE A 170 -9.81 8.47 8.43
C PHE A 170 -9.11 7.41 9.30
N LEU A 171 -9.37 6.12 9.04
CA LEU A 171 -8.71 5.02 9.76
C LEU A 171 -7.19 5.02 9.54
N ARG A 172 -6.75 5.48 8.37
CA ARG A 172 -5.34 5.61 8.01
C ARG A 172 -4.56 6.46 9.02
N ASP A 173 -5.15 7.52 9.53
CA ASP A 173 -4.52 8.43 10.49
C ASP A 173 -4.77 8.02 11.96
N ALA A 174 -5.27 6.80 12.18
CA ALA A 174 -5.42 6.17 13.50
C ALA A 174 -6.19 7.02 14.54
N GLY A 175 -7.11 7.87 14.08
CA GLY A 175 -7.88 8.80 14.92
C GLY A 175 -7.21 10.13 15.23
N MET A 176 -6.07 10.43 14.58
CA MET A 176 -5.42 11.75 14.61
C MET A 176 -6.14 12.70 13.65
N GLN A 177 -7.24 13.26 14.13
CA GLN A 177 -8.15 14.07 13.30
C GLN A 177 -7.53 15.41 12.84
N LEU A 178 -6.63 16.00 13.64
CA LEU A 178 -5.90 17.22 13.28
C LEU A 178 -4.98 16.98 12.07
N ASP A 179 -4.23 15.88 12.11
CA ASP A 179 -3.35 15.48 11.00
C ASP A 179 -4.16 15.11 9.75
N ASN A 180 -5.30 14.42 9.93
CA ASN A 180 -6.20 14.09 8.82
C ASN A 180 -6.75 15.35 8.14
N MET A 181 -7.20 16.35 8.92
CA MET A 181 -7.69 17.62 8.40
C MET A 181 -6.56 18.36 7.64
N SER A 182 -5.38 18.49 8.25
CA SER A 182 -4.22 19.16 7.63
C SER A 182 -3.81 18.48 6.31
N ASN A 183 -3.72 17.14 6.31
CA ASN A 183 -3.44 16.38 5.09
C ASN A 183 -4.54 16.56 4.02
N THR A 184 -5.81 16.65 4.42
CA THR A 184 -6.92 16.89 3.48
C THR A 184 -6.77 18.24 2.77
N VAL A 185 -6.49 19.28 3.54
CA VAL A 185 -6.29 20.64 3.00
C VAL A 185 -5.06 20.67 2.08
N ARG A 186 -3.97 20.01 2.46
CA ARG A 186 -2.78 19.89 1.62
C ARG A 186 -3.05 19.14 0.32
N VAL A 187 -3.69 17.98 0.38
CA VAL A 187 -3.94 17.13 -0.79
C VAL A 187 -4.92 17.76 -1.77
N PHE A 188 -6.05 18.27 -1.27
CA PHE A 188 -7.16 18.70 -2.12
C PHE A 188 -7.20 20.19 -2.39
N LEU A 189 -6.57 21.00 -1.52
CA LEU A 189 -6.57 22.46 -1.63
C LEU A 189 -5.17 23.06 -1.77
N GLY A 190 -4.11 22.23 -1.86
CA GLY A 190 -2.76 22.68 -2.09
C GLY A 190 -2.25 23.68 -1.03
N THR A 191 -2.72 23.58 0.20
CA THR A 191 -2.43 24.51 1.28
C THR A 191 -1.86 23.77 2.48
N SER A 192 -0.66 24.13 2.91
CA SER A 192 -0.03 23.54 4.08
C SER A 192 -0.44 24.29 5.35
N LEU A 193 -1.11 23.60 6.28
CA LEU A 193 -1.51 24.14 7.57
C LEU A 193 -0.77 23.50 8.75
N GLU A 194 0.18 22.62 8.51
CA GLU A 194 0.82 21.79 9.54
C GLU A 194 1.47 22.64 10.64
N CYS A 195 2.17 23.73 10.27
CA CYS A 195 2.80 24.64 11.24
C CYS A 195 1.76 25.35 12.11
N ALA A 196 0.58 25.65 11.56
CA ALA A 196 -0.48 26.36 12.26
C ALA A 196 -1.15 25.53 13.38
N GLN A 197 -0.83 24.26 13.49
CA GLN A 197 -1.28 23.43 14.61
C GLN A 197 -0.70 23.89 15.96
N CYS A 198 0.56 24.35 15.97
CA CYS A 198 1.27 24.70 17.20
C CYS A 198 1.46 26.20 17.39
N HIS A 199 1.57 26.99 16.33
CA HIS A 199 1.77 28.44 16.34
C HIS A 199 1.29 29.03 15.01
N ASP A 200 1.14 30.34 14.91
CA ASP A 200 0.84 30.98 13.65
C ASP A 200 1.89 30.63 12.60
N HIS A 201 1.47 30.40 11.35
CA HIS A 201 2.35 29.90 10.30
C HIS A 201 3.48 30.93 10.03
N PRO A 202 4.78 30.51 10.08
CA PRO A 202 5.90 31.45 10.05
C PRO A 202 6.13 32.15 8.69
N PHE A 203 5.59 31.57 7.60
CA PHE A 203 5.83 32.02 6.23
C PHE A 203 4.53 32.25 5.45
N ASP A 204 3.36 32.02 6.05
CA ASP A 204 2.07 32.20 5.42
C ASP A 204 1.10 32.84 6.43
N ARG A 205 -0.07 33.30 5.98
CA ARG A 205 -1.06 34.03 6.77
C ARG A 205 -1.88 33.19 7.75
N TRP A 206 -1.70 31.88 7.74
CA TRP A 206 -2.54 30.97 8.52
C TRP A 206 -2.23 31.04 10.01
N THR A 207 -3.26 31.33 10.81
CA THR A 207 -3.13 31.40 12.26
C THR A 207 -3.47 30.07 12.92
N GLN A 208 -2.95 29.85 14.13
CA GLN A 208 -3.30 28.68 14.94
C GLN A 208 -4.82 28.61 15.18
N LYS A 209 -5.48 29.72 15.38
CA LYS A 209 -6.93 29.80 15.54
C LYS A 209 -7.67 29.27 14.30
N GLN A 210 -7.27 29.71 13.09
CA GLN A 210 -7.85 29.24 11.84
C GLN A 210 -7.66 27.72 11.64
N PHE A 211 -6.50 27.18 12.05
CA PHE A 211 -6.27 25.75 12.03
C PHE A 211 -7.31 24.99 12.87
N TYR A 212 -7.54 25.45 14.13
CA TYR A 212 -8.51 24.81 15.00
C TYR A 212 -9.96 25.06 14.54
N GLU A 213 -10.29 26.21 13.99
CA GLU A 213 -11.59 26.45 13.35
C GLU A 213 -11.87 25.45 12.22
N MET A 214 -10.86 25.15 11.38
CA MET A 214 -10.96 24.11 10.36
C MET A 214 -11.07 22.70 10.96
N ALA A 215 -10.28 22.39 11.98
CA ALA A 215 -10.28 21.08 12.63
C ALA A 215 -11.62 20.77 13.33
N ALA A 216 -12.38 21.79 13.71
CA ALA A 216 -13.71 21.62 14.32
C ALA A 216 -14.70 20.87 13.41
N TYR A 217 -14.51 20.86 12.08
CA TYR A 217 -15.33 20.07 11.15
C TYR A 217 -15.14 18.56 11.32
N THR A 218 -13.94 18.13 11.67
CA THR A 218 -13.57 16.71 11.79
C THR A 218 -13.55 16.25 13.25
N GLU A 219 -13.76 17.14 14.21
CA GLU A 219 -13.81 16.80 15.63
C GLU A 219 -14.86 15.73 15.93
N GLY A 220 -14.49 14.75 16.77
CA GLY A 220 -15.33 13.59 17.07
C GLY A 220 -15.30 12.47 16.00
N SER A 221 -14.51 12.63 14.92
CA SER A 221 -14.30 11.58 13.91
C SER A 221 -13.27 10.51 14.35
N GLY A 222 -12.85 10.53 15.59
CA GLY A 222 -11.82 9.63 16.14
C GLY A 222 -12.34 8.27 16.64
N ASN A 223 -13.64 8.02 16.65
CA ASN A 223 -14.20 6.74 17.07
C ASN A 223 -14.06 5.69 15.98
N LEU A 224 -12.92 5.00 15.97
CA LEU A 224 -12.59 3.96 15.03
C LEU A 224 -13.31 2.63 15.29
N ARG A 225 -14.01 2.52 16.42
CA ARG A 225 -14.80 1.35 16.79
C ARG A 225 -16.22 1.78 17.12
N ARG A 226 -17.15 1.32 16.33
CA ARG A 226 -18.57 1.53 16.54
C ARG A 226 -19.00 0.88 17.87
N ARG A 227 -19.87 1.55 18.63
CA ARG A 227 -20.44 0.98 19.87
C ARG A 227 -21.18 -0.31 19.53
N GLY A 228 -20.87 -1.38 20.29
CA GLY A 228 -21.12 -2.74 19.92
C GLY A 228 -22.58 -3.08 19.68
N ALA A 229 -22.80 -3.82 18.62
CA ALA A 229 -24.01 -4.58 18.43
C ALA A 229 -24.15 -5.61 19.58
N GLU A 230 -25.36 -5.90 19.99
CA GLU A 230 -25.67 -6.80 21.11
C GLU A 230 -25.04 -8.19 20.95
N ASN A 231 -25.01 -8.70 19.73
CA ASN A 231 -24.38 -9.96 19.38
C ASN A 231 -22.87 -9.99 19.68
N LEU A 232 -22.14 -8.90 19.48
CA LEU A 232 -20.71 -8.82 19.81
C LEU A 232 -20.45 -8.73 21.31
N ASN A 233 -21.36 -8.08 22.06
CA ASN A 233 -21.29 -8.06 23.51
C ASN A 233 -21.48 -9.49 24.08
N ALA A 234 -22.40 -10.27 23.49
CA ALA A 234 -22.60 -11.67 23.84
C ALA A 234 -21.38 -12.53 23.48
N LEU A 235 -20.85 -12.40 22.23
CA LEU A 235 -19.61 -13.06 21.83
C LEU A 235 -18.46 -12.78 22.80
N ASN A 236 -18.23 -11.51 23.17
CA ASN A 236 -17.13 -11.14 24.04
C ASN A 236 -17.30 -11.70 25.47
N ARG A 237 -18.53 -11.81 25.98
CA ARG A 237 -18.80 -12.47 27.28
C ARG A 237 -18.47 -13.96 27.20
N LEU A 238 -18.97 -14.67 26.19
CA LEU A 238 -18.74 -16.11 26.01
C LEU A 238 -17.25 -16.42 25.82
N ALA A 239 -16.57 -15.66 24.95
CA ALA A 239 -15.15 -15.84 24.71
C ALA A 239 -14.30 -15.61 25.98
N ARG A 240 -14.62 -14.60 26.80
CA ARG A 240 -13.94 -14.38 28.09
C ARG A 240 -14.21 -15.51 29.09
N THR A 241 -15.41 -16.06 29.11
CA THR A 241 -15.74 -17.19 29.98
C THR A 241 -14.92 -18.41 29.59
N GLU A 242 -14.86 -18.73 28.29
CA GLU A 242 -14.09 -19.85 27.80
C GLU A 242 -12.58 -19.63 27.98
N GLN A 243 -12.08 -18.41 27.75
CA GLN A 243 -10.70 -18.07 28.02
C GLN A 243 -10.32 -18.36 29.48
N ARG A 244 -11.14 -17.94 30.45
CA ARG A 244 -10.92 -18.22 31.88
C ARG A 244 -10.93 -19.71 32.16
N ARG A 245 -11.88 -20.46 31.58
CA ARG A 245 -11.96 -21.93 31.71
C ARG A 245 -10.68 -22.61 31.25
N LEU A 246 -10.15 -22.18 30.09
CA LEU A 246 -8.93 -22.73 29.51
C LEU A 246 -7.68 -22.32 30.31
N GLU A 247 -7.63 -21.09 30.84
CA GLU A 247 -6.56 -20.65 31.75
C GLU A 247 -6.54 -21.46 33.05
N GLN A 248 -7.71 -21.69 33.65
CA GLN A 248 -7.84 -22.56 34.85
C GLN A 248 -7.48 -24.00 34.59
N SER A 249 -7.65 -24.46 33.35
CA SER A 249 -7.27 -25.81 32.90
C SER A 249 -5.81 -25.90 32.43
N GLU A 250 -4.99 -24.89 32.71
CA GLU A 250 -3.57 -24.78 32.28
C GLU A 250 -3.35 -24.89 30.76
N GLN A 251 -4.29 -24.35 29.98
CA GLN A 251 -4.26 -24.34 28.53
C GLN A 251 -4.11 -22.89 27.95
N PRO A 252 -3.08 -22.13 28.33
CA PRO A 252 -2.97 -20.72 28.00
C PRO A 252 -2.85 -20.45 26.49
N ARG A 253 -2.33 -21.43 25.71
CA ARG A 253 -2.26 -21.33 24.26
C ARG A 253 -3.66 -21.35 23.63
N GLN A 254 -4.53 -22.26 24.08
CA GLN A 254 -5.90 -22.32 23.58
C GLN A 254 -6.73 -21.10 24.03
N ALA A 255 -6.53 -20.65 25.26
CA ALA A 255 -7.12 -19.40 25.77
C ALA A 255 -6.79 -18.21 24.87
N ARG A 256 -5.52 -18.06 24.45
CA ARG A 256 -5.11 -17.02 23.51
C ARG A 256 -5.77 -17.20 22.14
N GLN A 257 -5.86 -18.42 21.62
CA GLN A 257 -6.51 -18.69 20.33
C GLN A 257 -7.98 -18.27 20.34
N VAL A 258 -8.73 -18.59 21.40
CA VAL A 258 -10.13 -18.16 21.57
C VAL A 258 -10.23 -16.64 21.60
N ARG A 259 -9.40 -15.97 22.42
CA ARG A 259 -9.36 -14.51 22.52
C ARG A 259 -9.07 -13.86 21.18
N ASP A 260 -8.04 -14.34 20.47
CA ASP A 260 -7.60 -13.75 19.22
C ASP A 260 -8.64 -13.96 18.12
N ALA A 261 -9.25 -15.16 18.03
CA ALA A 261 -10.33 -15.44 17.07
C ALA A 261 -11.60 -14.60 17.33
N ALA A 262 -11.99 -14.42 18.60
CA ALA A 262 -13.11 -13.56 18.97
C ALA A 262 -12.84 -12.10 18.65
N ARG A 263 -11.60 -11.65 18.88
CA ARG A 263 -11.15 -10.29 18.54
C ARG A 263 -11.16 -10.06 17.03
N ASP A 264 -10.68 -11.01 16.24
CA ASP A 264 -10.67 -10.88 14.77
C ASP A 264 -12.08 -10.72 14.19
N ILE A 265 -13.07 -11.45 14.75
CA ILE A 265 -14.49 -11.28 14.37
C ILE A 265 -14.99 -9.90 14.82
N SER A 266 -14.71 -9.50 16.05
CA SER A 266 -15.15 -8.22 16.59
C SER A 266 -14.53 -7.06 15.83
N ASP A 267 -13.23 -7.10 15.52
CA ASP A 267 -12.54 -6.06 14.75
C ASP A 267 -13.13 -5.94 13.33
N LEU A 268 -13.45 -7.07 12.68
CA LEU A 268 -14.07 -7.05 11.36
C LEU A 268 -15.43 -6.35 11.34
N VAL A 269 -16.26 -6.56 12.37
CA VAL A 269 -17.63 -6.03 12.44
C VAL A 269 -17.67 -4.61 13.02
N GLN A 270 -16.82 -4.29 14.01
CA GLN A 270 -16.85 -3.03 14.73
C GLN A 270 -16.00 -1.93 14.11
N VAL A 271 -14.92 -2.28 13.38
CA VAL A 271 -14.06 -1.25 12.80
C VAL A 271 -14.87 -0.44 11.80
N GLY A 272 -14.83 0.86 11.99
CA GLY A 272 -15.55 1.82 11.18
C GLY A 272 -15.43 3.22 11.78
N LEU A 273 -16.21 4.15 11.28
CA LEU A 273 -16.19 5.53 11.70
C LEU A 273 -17.58 5.98 12.12
N GLU A 274 -17.70 6.48 13.35
CA GLU A 274 -18.89 7.21 13.80
C GLU A 274 -18.59 8.71 13.77
N SER A 275 -19.42 9.47 13.06
CA SER A 275 -19.36 10.92 13.11
C SER A 275 -20.14 11.40 14.32
N MET A 276 -19.42 11.76 15.38
CA MET A 276 -19.99 12.33 16.59
C MET A 276 -19.68 13.83 16.74
N GLY A 277 -19.16 14.43 15.67
CA GLY A 277 -18.71 15.82 15.66
C GLY A 277 -19.83 16.81 15.92
N ARG A 278 -19.53 17.79 16.77
CA ARG A 278 -20.43 18.89 17.11
C ARG A 278 -20.09 20.18 16.37
N GLY A 279 -19.11 20.14 15.44
CA GLY A 279 -18.60 21.32 14.76
C GLY A 279 -17.91 22.32 15.71
N LYS A 280 -17.31 21.81 16.79
CA LYS A 280 -16.68 22.61 17.82
C LYS A 280 -15.45 21.90 18.35
N ILE A 281 -14.40 22.67 18.63
CA ILE A 281 -13.14 22.18 19.19
C ILE A 281 -12.63 23.18 20.24
N LYS A 282 -11.85 22.71 21.21
CA LYS A 282 -11.18 23.59 22.16
C LYS A 282 -9.77 23.93 21.67
N LEU A 283 -9.40 25.20 21.79
CA LEU A 283 -8.01 25.63 21.66
C LEU A 283 -7.14 24.91 22.69
N PRO A 284 -5.85 24.70 22.37
CA PRO A 284 -4.90 24.14 23.32
C PRO A 284 -4.73 25.06 24.56
N ASN A 285 -4.34 24.47 25.67
CA ASN A 285 -4.19 25.21 26.94
C ASN A 285 -2.97 26.16 26.95
N ASP A 286 -2.07 25.97 26.02
CA ASP A 286 -0.86 26.77 25.77
C ASP A 286 -1.02 27.79 24.64
N TYR A 287 -2.28 28.05 24.22
CA TYR A 287 -2.56 29.10 23.24
C TYR A 287 -2.09 30.48 23.74
N GLN A 288 -1.30 31.18 22.94
CA GLN A 288 -0.54 32.36 23.41
C GLN A 288 -0.91 33.68 22.72
N TYR A 289 -1.93 33.68 21.83
CA TYR A 289 -2.32 34.88 21.09
C TYR A 289 -3.52 35.58 21.72
N ASP A 290 -3.60 36.90 21.55
CA ASP A 290 -4.63 37.77 22.21
C ASP A 290 -6.01 37.68 21.56
N ASN A 291 -6.15 37.00 20.41
CA ASN A 291 -7.40 36.90 19.64
C ASN A 291 -8.35 35.78 20.09
N ALA A 292 -7.96 35.00 21.12
CA ALA A 292 -8.80 34.01 21.81
C ALA A 292 -8.15 33.62 23.15
N ARG A 293 -8.89 32.86 23.99
CA ARG A 293 -8.38 32.37 25.30
C ARG A 293 -7.92 30.93 25.22
N PRO A 294 -6.89 30.52 25.99
CA PRO A 294 -6.53 29.13 26.16
C PRO A 294 -7.75 28.29 26.57
N GLY A 295 -7.98 27.14 25.90
CA GLY A 295 -9.12 26.28 26.16
C GLY A 295 -10.48 26.80 25.68
N GLU A 296 -10.53 27.92 24.98
CA GLU A 296 -11.77 28.47 24.40
C GLU A 296 -12.35 27.48 23.37
N GLU A 297 -13.68 27.31 23.40
CA GLU A 297 -14.40 26.49 22.44
C GLU A 297 -14.63 27.30 21.15
N LEU A 298 -14.03 26.85 20.05
CA LEU A 298 -14.21 27.42 18.73
C LEU A 298 -15.26 26.66 17.92
N LYS A 299 -16.00 27.37 17.09
CA LYS A 299 -16.90 26.79 16.08
C LYS A 299 -16.14 26.54 14.78
N ALA A 300 -16.63 25.57 14.01
CA ALA A 300 -16.10 25.29 12.68
C ALA A 300 -16.24 26.50 11.76
N LYS A 301 -15.14 26.83 11.08
CA LYS A 301 -15.05 27.91 10.09
C LYS A 301 -14.06 27.51 9.00
N THR A 302 -14.37 27.84 7.75
CA THR A 302 -13.51 27.56 6.61
C THR A 302 -12.42 28.62 6.47
N ILE A 303 -11.29 28.26 5.86
CA ILE A 303 -10.14 29.14 5.62
C ILE A 303 -10.28 30.02 4.36
N PHE A 304 -11.13 29.66 3.42
CA PHE A 304 -11.42 30.45 2.22
C PHE A 304 -12.88 30.94 2.29
N GLY A 305 -13.07 32.23 2.23
CA GLY A 305 -14.24 33.04 2.58
C GLY A 305 -15.64 32.74 2.00
N LEU A 306 -15.92 31.52 1.60
CA LEU A 306 -17.27 31.08 1.14
C LEU A 306 -18.15 30.50 2.27
N ALA A 307 -17.73 30.69 3.52
CA ALA A 307 -18.31 30.04 4.70
C ALA A 307 -19.75 30.48 5.04
N THR A 308 -20.17 31.67 4.61
CA THR A 308 -21.41 32.28 5.12
C THR A 308 -22.69 31.56 4.70
N GLU A 309 -22.73 30.88 3.56
CA GLU A 309 -23.90 30.11 3.14
C GLU A 309 -23.94 28.69 3.72
N LEU A 310 -22.76 28.09 3.96
CA LEU A 310 -22.62 26.76 4.56
C LEU A 310 -22.77 26.79 6.09
N ASP A 311 -22.38 27.89 6.74
CA ASP A 311 -22.42 28.04 8.21
C ASP A 311 -23.87 28.24 8.74
N SER A 312 -24.81 28.76 7.94
CA SER A 312 -26.19 28.99 8.37
C SER A 312 -27.00 27.71 8.59
N ASN A 313 -26.60 26.58 8.00
CA ASN A 313 -27.26 25.28 8.09
C ASN A 313 -26.49 24.27 8.95
N PHE A 314 -25.56 24.75 9.78
CA PHE A 314 -24.63 23.94 10.53
C PHE A 314 -25.28 23.34 11.78
N GLU A 315 -26.09 22.31 11.63
CA GLU A 315 -26.53 21.50 12.76
C GLU A 315 -25.62 20.29 12.99
N ALA A 316 -25.46 19.90 14.25
CA ALA A 316 -24.48 18.99 14.79
C ALA A 316 -24.31 17.61 14.11
N LYS A 317 -25.21 17.21 13.22
CA LYS A 317 -25.14 15.94 12.50
C LYS A 317 -24.46 16.01 11.12
N GLY A 318 -24.15 17.21 10.65
CA GLY A 318 -23.69 17.44 9.28
C GLY A 318 -22.27 18.00 9.11
N SER A 319 -21.47 18.10 10.19
CA SER A 319 -20.18 18.81 10.15
C SER A 319 -19.23 18.26 9.07
N ARG A 320 -19.06 16.94 9.00
CA ARG A 320 -18.20 16.32 7.98
C ARG A 320 -18.80 16.38 6.58
N ALA A 321 -20.11 16.28 6.44
CA ALA A 321 -20.78 16.45 5.15
C ALA A 321 -20.65 17.89 4.64
N SER A 322 -20.81 18.89 5.53
CA SER A 322 -20.57 20.30 5.18
C SER A 322 -19.11 20.56 4.79
N TYR A 323 -18.18 19.96 5.55
CA TYR A 323 -16.75 20.01 5.22
C TYR A 323 -16.44 19.40 3.84
N ALA A 324 -16.96 18.21 3.56
CA ALA A 324 -16.78 17.53 2.30
C ALA A 324 -17.35 18.33 1.11
N ASN A 325 -18.56 18.89 1.29
CA ASN A 325 -19.18 19.75 0.29
C ASN A 325 -18.38 21.02 0.04
N TRP A 326 -17.84 21.65 1.09
CA TRP A 326 -16.99 22.83 0.93
C TRP A 326 -15.66 22.50 0.26
N VAL A 327 -14.94 21.42 0.68
CA VAL A 327 -13.66 21.02 0.09
C VAL A 327 -13.81 20.78 -1.41
N ALA A 328 -14.80 19.97 -1.81
CA ALA A 328 -14.97 19.53 -3.19
C ALA A 328 -16.04 20.35 -3.97
N SER A 329 -16.21 21.60 -3.59
CA SER A 329 -17.07 22.55 -4.32
C SER A 329 -16.30 23.16 -5.48
N GLU A 330 -16.94 23.32 -6.64
CA GLU A 330 -16.42 24.12 -7.75
C GLU A 330 -16.22 25.60 -7.36
N ALA A 331 -16.97 26.07 -6.37
CA ALA A 331 -16.83 27.42 -5.81
C ALA A 331 -15.62 27.52 -4.84
N ASN A 332 -15.00 26.39 -4.44
CA ASN A 332 -13.75 26.44 -3.67
C ASN A 332 -12.60 26.86 -4.59
N PRO A 333 -11.89 27.94 -4.29
CA PRO A 333 -10.91 28.52 -5.20
C PRO A 333 -9.70 27.62 -5.46
N ARG A 334 -9.48 26.59 -4.64
CA ARG A 334 -8.30 25.73 -4.71
C ARG A 334 -8.58 24.33 -5.26
N PHE A 335 -9.79 23.80 -5.10
CA PHE A 335 -10.08 22.40 -5.41
C PHE A 335 -9.83 22.04 -6.87
N THR A 336 -10.42 22.81 -7.79
CA THR A 336 -10.24 22.59 -9.23
C THR A 336 -8.82 22.92 -9.68
N THR A 337 -8.24 24.01 -9.16
CA THR A 337 -6.85 24.41 -9.44
C THR A 337 -5.86 23.29 -9.10
N VAL A 338 -6.00 22.68 -7.92
CA VAL A 338 -5.06 21.65 -7.45
C VAL A 338 -5.14 20.38 -8.30
N ILE A 339 -6.34 19.87 -8.58
CA ILE A 339 -6.46 18.64 -9.36
C ILE A 339 -5.97 18.83 -10.81
N VAL A 340 -6.32 19.93 -11.43
CA VAL A 340 -5.85 20.29 -12.78
C VAL A 340 -4.32 20.39 -12.81
N ASN A 341 -3.75 21.07 -11.85
CA ASN A 341 -2.30 21.28 -11.74
C ASN A 341 -1.55 19.94 -11.50
N ARG A 342 -2.11 19.02 -10.67
CA ARG A 342 -1.56 17.68 -10.46
C ARG A 342 -1.56 16.85 -11.74
N LEU A 343 -2.69 16.79 -12.44
CA LEU A 343 -2.81 16.03 -13.68
C LEU A 343 -1.91 16.60 -14.77
N TRP A 344 -1.80 17.93 -14.85
CA TRP A 344 -0.87 18.58 -15.76
C TRP A 344 0.57 18.16 -15.47
N LYS A 345 1.00 18.20 -14.20
CA LYS A 345 2.33 17.76 -13.78
C LYS A 345 2.62 16.30 -14.18
N GLU A 346 1.67 15.41 -13.98
CA GLU A 346 1.82 14.00 -14.37
C GLU A 346 2.03 13.84 -15.88
N VAL A 347 1.33 14.62 -16.70
CA VAL A 347 1.43 14.54 -18.16
C VAL A 347 2.72 15.20 -18.67
N PHE A 348 3.04 16.40 -18.18
CA PHE A 348 4.12 17.24 -18.73
C PHE A 348 5.41 17.26 -17.91
N GLY A 349 5.38 16.71 -16.69
CA GLY A 349 6.55 16.59 -15.80
C GLY A 349 6.82 17.80 -14.92
N LEU A 350 6.07 18.90 -15.07
CA LEU A 350 6.12 20.10 -14.24
C LEU A 350 4.73 20.70 -14.11
N ALA A 351 4.37 21.18 -12.93
CA ALA A 351 3.11 21.84 -12.69
C ALA A 351 3.10 23.27 -13.25
N LEU A 352 1.92 23.82 -13.48
CA LEU A 352 1.76 25.24 -13.83
C LEU A 352 1.97 26.15 -12.61
N ILE A 353 1.68 25.63 -11.42
CA ILE A 353 1.87 26.28 -10.12
C ILE A 353 2.75 25.37 -9.27
N GLU A 354 3.90 25.84 -8.83
CA GLU A 354 4.80 25.18 -7.90
C GLU A 354 5.07 26.07 -6.68
N PRO A 355 5.22 25.56 -5.46
CA PRO A 355 5.03 24.13 -5.10
C PRO A 355 3.55 23.73 -5.12
N LEU A 356 3.28 22.53 -5.63
CA LEU A 356 1.94 22.02 -5.94
C LEU A 356 1.03 21.88 -4.70
N ASP A 357 1.60 21.48 -3.58
CA ASP A 357 0.89 21.16 -2.34
C ASP A 357 1.10 22.21 -1.23
N ASN A 358 1.72 23.34 -1.58
CA ASN A 358 1.90 24.49 -0.70
C ASN A 358 1.85 25.80 -1.51
N MET A 359 0.68 26.09 -2.08
CA MET A 359 0.45 27.29 -2.89
C MET A 359 0.24 28.49 -1.95
N PHE A 360 1.08 29.51 -2.08
CA PHE A 360 0.90 30.80 -1.41
C PHE A 360 -0.11 31.66 -2.17
N ASP A 361 -0.62 32.69 -1.50
CA ASP A 361 -1.61 33.60 -2.09
C ASP A 361 -1.08 34.43 -3.25
N ASP A 362 0.22 34.70 -3.27
CA ASP A 362 0.93 35.42 -4.31
C ASP A 362 1.54 34.50 -5.40
N THR A 363 1.40 33.19 -5.25
CA THR A 363 1.92 32.26 -6.24
C THR A 363 1.08 32.30 -7.52
N MET A 364 1.70 32.69 -8.61
CA MET A 364 1.06 32.75 -9.93
C MET A 364 1.41 31.51 -10.76
N ALA A 365 0.45 31.06 -11.57
CA ALA A 365 0.73 30.04 -12.57
C ALA A 365 1.73 30.56 -13.61
N THR A 366 2.65 29.71 -14.07
CA THR A 366 3.58 30.02 -15.17
C THR A 366 2.87 30.34 -16.48
N HIS A 367 1.61 29.93 -16.59
CA HIS A 367 0.72 30.25 -17.70
C HIS A 367 -0.71 30.44 -17.18
N PRO A 368 -1.08 31.64 -16.67
CA PRO A 368 -2.36 31.90 -16.02
C PRO A 368 -3.60 31.62 -16.91
N GLU A 369 -3.56 32.04 -18.18
CA GLU A 369 -4.67 31.80 -19.13
C GLU A 369 -4.89 30.30 -19.39
N LEU A 370 -3.81 29.53 -19.48
CA LEU A 370 -3.87 28.08 -19.64
C LEU A 370 -4.44 27.42 -18.38
N GLN A 371 -3.96 27.78 -17.20
CA GLN A 371 -4.47 27.27 -15.93
C GLN A 371 -5.98 27.46 -15.82
N LEU A 372 -6.44 28.68 -16.07
CA LEU A 372 -7.83 29.04 -16.03
C LEU A 372 -8.67 28.28 -17.05
N HIS A 373 -8.18 28.10 -18.29
CA HIS A 373 -8.87 27.32 -19.31
C HIS A 373 -9.00 25.85 -18.89
N LEU A 374 -7.93 25.27 -18.34
CA LEU A 374 -7.96 23.88 -17.87
C LEU A 374 -8.95 23.68 -16.73
N GLU A 375 -9.08 24.64 -15.81
CA GLU A 375 -10.08 24.62 -14.74
C GLU A 375 -11.51 24.63 -15.31
N LYS A 376 -11.79 25.49 -16.27
CA LYS A 376 -13.08 25.53 -16.97
C LYS A 376 -13.40 24.19 -17.68
N VAL A 377 -12.41 23.60 -18.32
CA VAL A 377 -12.54 22.28 -18.97
C VAL A 377 -12.86 21.21 -17.93
N MET A 378 -12.19 21.19 -16.78
CA MET A 378 -12.45 20.22 -15.72
C MET A 378 -13.87 20.31 -15.19
N VAL A 379 -14.37 21.52 -14.93
CA VAL A 379 -15.75 21.75 -14.48
C VAL A 379 -16.76 21.32 -15.57
N ALA A 380 -16.55 21.74 -16.82
CA ALA A 380 -17.42 21.36 -17.95
C ALA A 380 -17.44 19.84 -18.22
N LEU A 381 -16.40 19.12 -17.82
CA LEU A 381 -16.35 17.65 -17.85
C LEU A 381 -16.98 17.00 -16.60
N ASN A 382 -17.58 17.77 -15.69
CA ASN A 382 -18.05 17.27 -14.39
C ASN A 382 -16.98 16.42 -13.69
N TYR A 383 -15.76 16.90 -13.63
CA TYR A 383 -14.62 16.25 -13.00
C TYR A 383 -14.30 14.83 -13.50
N ASP A 384 -14.58 14.54 -14.77
CA ASP A 384 -14.16 13.32 -15.44
C ASP A 384 -12.65 13.36 -15.73
N LEU A 385 -11.86 12.77 -14.84
CA LEU A 385 -10.39 12.79 -14.94
C LEU A 385 -9.87 12.06 -16.18
N LYS A 386 -10.54 11.01 -16.62
CA LYS A 386 -10.13 10.21 -17.79
C LYS A 386 -10.30 11.02 -19.10
N GLU A 387 -11.43 11.69 -19.27
CA GLU A 387 -11.65 12.56 -20.42
C GLU A 387 -10.74 13.80 -20.39
N PHE A 388 -10.47 14.35 -19.22
CA PHE A 388 -9.51 15.44 -19.07
C PHE A 388 -8.11 15.01 -19.52
N LEU A 389 -7.62 13.88 -19.04
CA LEU A 389 -6.34 13.28 -19.47
C LEU A 389 -6.33 12.96 -20.96
N ARG A 390 -7.46 12.48 -21.51
CA ARG A 390 -7.60 12.22 -22.95
C ARG A 390 -7.38 13.49 -23.78
N ILE A 391 -7.90 14.65 -23.33
CA ILE A 391 -7.63 15.94 -23.97
C ILE A 391 -6.13 16.24 -23.91
N LEU A 392 -5.49 16.15 -22.75
CA LEU A 392 -4.07 16.49 -22.56
C LEU A 392 -3.16 15.60 -23.43
N TYR A 393 -3.38 14.29 -23.48
CA TYR A 393 -2.58 13.37 -24.29
C TYR A 393 -2.74 13.59 -25.80
N ASN A 394 -3.87 14.19 -26.25
CA ASN A 394 -4.09 14.51 -27.66
C ASN A 394 -3.53 15.88 -28.07
N THR A 395 -2.99 16.70 -27.13
CA THR A 395 -2.30 17.94 -27.48
C THR A 395 -1.03 17.66 -28.28
N GLN A 396 -0.66 18.55 -29.18
CA GLN A 396 0.66 18.50 -29.82
C GLN A 396 1.78 18.70 -28.79
N ALA A 397 1.56 19.55 -27.80
CA ALA A 397 2.50 19.80 -26.72
C ALA A 397 2.94 18.47 -26.05
N PHE A 398 2.02 17.56 -25.73
CA PHE A 398 2.37 16.23 -25.21
C PHE A 398 3.14 15.37 -26.24
N GLN A 399 2.84 15.52 -27.52
CA GLN A 399 3.40 14.70 -28.59
C GLN A 399 4.74 15.23 -29.12
N ARG A 400 5.21 16.40 -28.67
CA ARG A 400 6.50 16.98 -29.08
C ARG A 400 7.68 16.25 -28.43
N MET A 401 8.85 16.44 -29.01
CA MET A 401 10.11 16.01 -28.39
C MET A 401 10.32 16.75 -27.08
N ALA A 402 10.88 16.05 -26.09
CA ALA A 402 11.34 16.70 -24.87
C ALA A 402 12.47 17.70 -25.17
N PRO A 403 12.61 18.78 -24.40
CA PRO A 403 13.75 19.68 -24.53
C PRO A 403 15.06 18.91 -24.33
N PRO A 404 16.11 19.20 -25.13
CA PRO A 404 17.43 18.61 -24.91
C PRO A 404 17.96 18.97 -23.52
N ARG A 405 18.57 18.01 -22.82
CA ARG A 405 19.11 18.19 -21.49
C ARG A 405 20.17 19.29 -21.40
N GLU A 406 20.87 19.56 -22.51
CA GLU A 406 21.95 20.55 -22.61
C GLU A 406 21.44 21.98 -22.75
N VAL A 407 20.27 22.20 -23.34
CA VAL A 407 19.63 23.53 -23.42
C VAL A 407 19.16 23.99 -22.04
N MET A 408 18.90 23.05 -21.13
CA MET A 408 18.49 23.34 -19.76
C MET A 408 19.64 23.82 -18.85
N SER A 409 20.88 23.92 -19.32
CA SER A 409 22.02 24.26 -18.49
C SER A 409 22.87 25.48 -18.95
N ARG A 410 22.70 25.99 -20.17
CA ARG A 410 23.67 26.95 -20.73
C ARG A 410 23.22 28.41 -20.90
N ASP A 411 21.95 28.67 -21.16
CA ASP A 411 21.55 30.01 -21.66
C ASP A 411 20.76 30.89 -20.69
N ALA A 412 20.68 30.50 -19.41
CA ALA A 412 19.87 31.26 -18.43
C ALA A 412 20.49 32.60 -17.95
N LYS A 413 21.74 32.91 -18.31
CA LYS A 413 22.44 34.05 -17.72
C LYS A 413 22.09 35.42 -18.36
N ASP A 414 21.53 35.43 -19.56
CA ASP A 414 21.38 36.69 -20.34
C ASP A 414 19.92 37.07 -20.63
N THR A 415 18.94 36.32 -20.17
CA THR A 415 17.53 36.63 -20.42
C THR A 415 16.91 37.29 -19.18
N VAL A 416 16.66 38.61 -19.28
CA VAL A 416 15.86 39.33 -18.28
C VAL A 416 14.41 38.88 -18.46
N MET A 417 13.94 38.08 -17.54
CA MET A 417 12.55 37.56 -17.54
C MET A 417 11.67 38.42 -16.64
N PRO A 418 10.39 38.62 -16.99
CA PRO A 418 9.44 39.26 -16.10
C PRO A 418 9.31 38.50 -14.77
N PRO A 419 9.02 39.19 -13.66
CA PRO A 419 8.93 38.59 -12.33
C PRO A 419 7.80 37.52 -12.21
N GLU A 420 6.87 37.50 -13.18
CA GLU A 420 5.76 36.55 -13.21
C GLU A 420 6.17 35.17 -13.73
N VAL A 421 7.35 35.03 -14.34
CA VAL A 421 7.81 33.74 -14.87
C VAL A 421 8.58 32.99 -13.80
N GLN A 422 7.98 31.94 -13.29
CA GLN A 422 8.67 31.04 -12.34
C GLN A 422 9.79 30.26 -13.04
N TRP A 423 10.92 30.19 -12.37
CA TRP A 423 12.09 29.47 -12.82
C TRP A 423 12.00 28.00 -12.44
N VAL A 424 12.24 27.13 -13.39
CA VAL A 424 12.27 25.71 -13.17
C VAL A 424 13.69 25.26 -12.91
N ILE A 425 13.88 24.54 -11.83
CA ILE A 425 15.14 23.88 -11.53
C ILE A 425 15.22 22.61 -12.35
N ALA A 426 16.07 22.64 -13.36
CA ALA A 426 16.28 21.51 -14.23
C ALA A 426 17.62 20.84 -13.92
N GLY A 427 17.61 19.77 -13.16
CA GLY A 427 18.80 18.95 -12.97
C GLY A 427 18.77 18.06 -11.72
N PRO A 428 19.68 17.09 -11.63
CA PRO A 428 19.71 16.15 -10.51
C PRO A 428 20.22 16.74 -9.18
N ASN A 429 20.71 18.00 -9.18
CA ASN A 429 21.20 18.67 -7.99
C ASN A 429 20.28 19.84 -7.63
N ALA A 430 19.12 19.54 -7.07
CA ALA A 430 18.14 20.49 -6.57
C ALA A 430 18.63 21.34 -5.36
N SER A 431 19.86 21.21 -4.94
CA SER A 431 20.41 21.88 -3.77
C SER A 431 20.87 23.31 -4.01
N ASP A 432 20.94 23.79 -5.27
CA ASP A 432 21.29 25.17 -5.57
C ASP A 432 20.38 25.74 -6.67
N PRO A 433 19.24 26.36 -6.30
CA PRO A 433 18.29 26.93 -7.24
C PRO A 433 18.86 28.07 -8.08
N THR A 434 19.96 28.67 -7.66
CA THR A 434 20.53 29.84 -8.35
C THR A 434 21.43 29.47 -9.53
N ARG A 435 21.86 28.25 -9.66
CA ARG A 435 22.84 27.80 -10.67
C ARG A 435 22.28 27.12 -11.90
N ASN A 436 21.04 26.56 -11.85
CA ASN A 436 20.50 25.70 -12.91
C ASN A 436 19.02 25.98 -13.26
N SER A 437 18.53 27.21 -13.06
CA SER A 437 17.17 27.55 -13.43
C SER A 437 17.08 28.00 -14.89
N VAL A 438 16.22 27.34 -15.67
CA VAL A 438 15.92 27.69 -17.06
C VAL A 438 14.42 27.91 -17.19
N PRO A 439 13.97 28.98 -17.86
CA PRO A 439 12.54 29.16 -18.09
C PRO A 439 12.01 28.06 -18.99
N TYR A 440 10.95 27.41 -18.54
CA TYR A 440 10.30 26.34 -19.27
C TYR A 440 8.87 26.75 -19.65
N PHE A 441 8.58 26.74 -20.93
CA PHE A 441 7.30 27.18 -21.51
C PHE A 441 6.52 26.05 -22.20
N TYR A 442 6.73 24.81 -21.80
CA TYR A 442 6.05 23.65 -22.36
C TYR A 442 6.30 23.44 -23.86
N GLN A 443 7.52 23.72 -24.33
CA GLN A 443 7.96 23.43 -25.70
C GLN A 443 7.76 21.95 -26.11
N GLY A 444 7.76 21.07 -25.15
CA GLY A 444 7.47 19.64 -25.16
C GLY A 444 7.55 19.10 -23.75
N PRO A 445 7.06 17.90 -23.44
CA PRO A 445 7.04 17.36 -22.10
C PRO A 445 8.47 17.15 -21.57
N MET A 446 8.68 17.37 -20.29
CA MET A 446 9.98 17.15 -19.65
C MET A 446 10.33 15.66 -19.63
N LEU A 447 11.63 15.36 -19.75
CA LEU A 447 12.14 14.02 -19.49
C LEU A 447 12.09 13.75 -18.00
N ASP A 448 11.35 12.74 -17.64
CA ASP A 448 11.22 12.27 -16.28
C ASP A 448 11.76 10.83 -16.16
N ARG A 449 12.29 10.49 -14.99
CA ARG A 449 12.69 9.11 -14.70
C ARG A 449 11.45 8.28 -14.39
N MET A 450 11.52 7.01 -14.76
CA MET A 450 10.50 6.04 -14.39
C MET A 450 10.45 5.88 -12.87
N SER A 451 9.25 5.78 -12.31
CA SER A 451 9.08 5.41 -10.90
C SER A 451 9.48 3.96 -10.64
N GLY A 452 9.65 3.57 -9.38
CA GLY A 452 9.95 2.20 -9.00
C GLY A 452 8.91 1.20 -9.54
N GLU A 453 7.63 1.58 -9.51
CA GLU A 453 6.53 0.79 -10.05
C GLU A 453 6.60 0.66 -11.58
N GLN A 454 6.89 1.75 -12.28
CA GLN A 454 7.04 1.73 -13.73
C GLN A 454 8.24 0.89 -14.18
N ILE A 455 9.35 0.92 -13.44
CA ILE A 455 10.51 0.07 -13.70
C ILE A 455 10.13 -1.38 -13.49
N TRP A 456 9.50 -1.72 -12.37
CA TRP A 456 9.04 -3.07 -12.09
C TRP A 456 8.09 -3.59 -13.15
N ASP A 457 7.03 -2.85 -13.46
CA ASP A 457 6.03 -3.24 -14.45
C ASP A 457 6.63 -3.42 -15.84
N SER A 458 7.60 -2.57 -16.21
CA SER A 458 8.32 -2.69 -17.47
C SER A 458 9.19 -3.95 -17.54
N LEU A 459 9.88 -4.30 -16.44
CA LEU A 459 10.67 -5.52 -16.36
C LEU A 459 9.80 -6.78 -16.44
N VAL A 460 8.66 -6.78 -15.75
CA VAL A 460 7.69 -7.90 -15.81
C VAL A 460 7.09 -8.03 -17.22
N THR A 461 6.86 -6.91 -17.93
CA THR A 461 6.38 -6.91 -19.33
C THR A 461 7.34 -7.62 -20.28
N LEU A 462 8.66 -7.58 -20.02
CA LEU A 462 9.64 -8.29 -20.83
C LEU A 462 9.50 -9.83 -20.72
N ALA A 463 8.94 -10.31 -19.62
CA ALA A 463 8.74 -11.74 -19.42
C ALA A 463 7.32 -12.21 -19.78
N TYR A 464 6.30 -11.35 -19.55
CA TYR A 464 4.90 -11.74 -19.63
C TYR A 464 4.09 -10.75 -20.47
N PRO A 465 3.67 -11.11 -21.71
CA PRO A 465 2.88 -10.22 -22.56
C PRO A 465 1.48 -9.94 -22.03
N ASP A 466 0.95 -10.83 -21.19
CA ASP A 466 -0.37 -10.76 -20.56
C ASP A 466 -0.36 -10.09 -19.17
N VAL A 467 0.70 -9.33 -18.85
CA VAL A 467 0.96 -8.78 -17.52
C VAL A 467 -0.22 -7.98 -16.93
N ASP A 468 -0.97 -7.26 -17.75
CA ASP A 468 -2.12 -6.47 -17.34
C ASP A 468 -3.30 -7.34 -16.87
N ASN A 469 -3.40 -8.58 -17.37
CA ASN A 469 -4.48 -9.50 -17.02
C ASN A 469 -4.11 -10.47 -15.89
N ARG A 470 -2.85 -10.45 -15.45
CA ARG A 470 -2.37 -11.33 -14.38
C ARG A 470 -2.73 -10.74 -13.01
N LYS A 471 -3.55 -11.46 -12.25
CA LYS A 471 -4.03 -11.04 -10.93
C LYS A 471 -3.43 -11.91 -9.83
N ARG A 472 -2.98 -11.30 -8.76
CA ARG A 472 -2.59 -11.96 -7.51
C ARG A 472 -3.58 -11.68 -6.39
N ARG A 473 -4.17 -10.51 -6.38
CA ARG A 473 -5.18 -10.11 -5.41
C ARG A 473 -6.50 -10.81 -5.74
N LYS A 474 -6.89 -11.72 -4.86
CA LYS A 474 -8.22 -12.33 -4.90
C LYS A 474 -9.22 -11.44 -4.19
N PRO A 475 -10.52 -11.52 -4.55
CA PRO A 475 -11.57 -10.89 -3.78
C PRO A 475 -11.39 -11.21 -2.29
N HIS A 476 -11.41 -10.20 -1.44
CA HIS A 476 -11.11 -10.41 -0.02
C HIS A 476 -12.32 -11.04 0.69
N ALA A 477 -12.08 -12.12 1.41
CA ALA A 477 -13.12 -12.83 2.16
C ALA A 477 -13.75 -11.95 3.28
N GLY A 478 -13.09 -10.86 3.67
CA GLY A 478 -13.56 -9.93 4.69
C GLY A 478 -14.95 -9.37 4.42
N TYR A 479 -15.28 -9.03 3.18
CA TYR A 479 -16.63 -8.53 2.82
C TYR A 479 -17.71 -9.58 3.09
N ASN A 480 -17.50 -10.83 2.66
CA ASN A 480 -18.45 -11.90 2.88
C ASN A 480 -18.56 -12.24 4.36
N ASN A 481 -17.42 -12.25 5.06
CA ASN A 481 -17.39 -12.50 6.50
C ASN A 481 -18.09 -11.38 7.28
N PHE A 482 -17.96 -10.13 6.88
CA PHE A 482 -18.67 -9.01 7.49
C PHE A 482 -20.18 -9.21 7.41
N VAL A 483 -20.71 -9.50 6.21
CA VAL A 483 -22.14 -9.77 6.00
C VAL A 483 -22.58 -10.98 6.84
N LYS A 484 -21.80 -12.07 6.83
CA LYS A 484 -22.08 -13.27 7.61
C LYS A 484 -22.16 -12.97 9.10
N TYR A 485 -21.13 -12.30 9.67
CA TYR A 485 -21.04 -12.11 11.13
C TYR A 485 -22.00 -11.04 11.66
N THR A 486 -22.36 -10.04 10.87
CA THR A 486 -23.37 -9.07 11.24
C THR A 486 -24.77 -9.70 11.36
N ALA A 487 -25.04 -10.77 10.62
CA ALA A 487 -26.31 -11.50 10.68
C ALA A 487 -26.40 -12.57 11.78
N MET A 488 -25.27 -12.95 12.40
CA MET A 488 -25.19 -14.02 13.41
C MET A 488 -25.52 -13.48 14.80
N THR A 489 -26.14 -14.34 15.61
CA THR A 489 -26.31 -14.12 17.06
C THR A 489 -24.96 -14.24 17.79
N GLY A 490 -24.91 -13.83 19.06
CA GLY A 490 -23.69 -13.97 19.87
C GLY A 490 -23.23 -15.41 20.07
N ASP A 491 -24.19 -16.32 20.24
CA ASP A 491 -23.91 -17.76 20.39
C ASP A 491 -23.37 -18.38 19.09
N GLU A 492 -23.95 -18.01 17.95
CA GLU A 492 -23.45 -18.44 16.63
C GLU A 492 -22.05 -17.90 16.33
N LEU A 493 -21.77 -16.64 16.70
CA LEU A 493 -20.44 -16.05 16.60
C LEU A 493 -19.44 -16.80 17.50
N PHE A 494 -19.84 -17.15 18.71
CA PHE A 494 -18.99 -17.95 19.60
C PHE A 494 -18.76 -19.36 19.05
N ALA A 495 -19.77 -20.02 18.52
CA ALA A 495 -19.63 -21.32 17.83
C ALA A 495 -18.63 -21.21 16.64
N GLU A 496 -18.64 -20.11 15.88
CA GLU A 496 -17.68 -19.87 14.82
C GLU A 496 -16.25 -19.68 15.37
N VAL A 497 -16.07 -19.02 16.53
CA VAL A 497 -14.78 -18.94 17.23
C VAL A 497 -14.26 -20.33 17.58
N MET A 498 -15.11 -21.17 18.19
CA MET A 498 -14.73 -22.52 18.57
C MET A 498 -14.39 -23.40 17.34
N ARG A 499 -15.17 -23.27 16.27
CA ARG A 499 -14.89 -23.94 14.98
C ARG A 499 -13.52 -23.53 14.40
N ARG A 500 -13.17 -22.24 14.44
CA ARG A 500 -11.89 -21.73 13.93
C ARG A 500 -10.69 -22.19 14.74
N THR A 501 -10.87 -22.31 16.06
CA THR A 501 -9.80 -22.72 16.98
C THR A 501 -9.66 -24.25 17.04
N GLY A 502 -10.66 -24.98 16.60
CA GLY A 502 -10.70 -26.46 16.74
C GLY A 502 -10.83 -26.91 18.19
N ILE A 503 -11.27 -26.02 19.09
CA ILE A 503 -11.45 -26.33 20.51
C ILE A 503 -12.89 -26.73 20.72
N ASP A 504 -13.10 -27.91 21.35
CA ASP A 504 -14.43 -28.35 21.78
C ASP A 504 -14.77 -27.73 23.14
N PRO A 505 -15.80 -26.86 23.22
CA PRO A 505 -16.20 -26.24 24.49
C PRO A 505 -16.75 -27.25 25.50
N ASN A 506 -17.22 -28.44 25.03
CA ASN A 506 -17.74 -29.50 25.84
C ASN A 506 -16.70 -30.59 26.15
N ALA A 507 -15.50 -30.53 25.56
CA ALA A 507 -14.44 -31.44 25.92
C ALA A 507 -14.18 -31.29 27.43
N GLN A 508 -14.56 -32.30 28.20
CA GLN A 508 -14.07 -32.42 29.57
C GLN A 508 -12.55 -32.31 29.50
N ALA A 509 -11.99 -31.43 30.33
CA ALA A 509 -10.54 -31.34 30.46
C ALA A 509 -10.02 -32.77 30.58
N ALA A 510 -9.17 -33.22 29.64
CA ALA A 510 -8.55 -34.51 29.75
C ALA A 510 -8.04 -34.61 31.20
N PRO A 511 -8.31 -35.71 31.92
CA PRO A 511 -7.87 -35.86 33.29
C PRO A 511 -6.39 -35.47 33.31
N ARG A 512 -6.03 -34.52 34.16
CA ARG A 512 -4.66 -34.09 34.34
C ARG A 512 -3.76 -35.31 34.27
N PRO A 513 -2.73 -35.35 33.40
CA PRO A 513 -1.61 -36.20 33.69
C PRO A 513 -1.21 -35.81 35.11
N ALA A 514 -1.34 -36.75 36.03
CA ALA A 514 -1.19 -36.49 37.44
C ALA A 514 -0.01 -35.50 37.65
N ALA A 515 -0.22 -34.45 38.45
CA ALA A 515 0.79 -33.42 38.75
C ALA A 515 2.04 -34.00 39.43
N ASN A 516 2.15 -35.33 39.43
CA ASN A 516 3.22 -36.15 39.97
C ASN A 516 3.83 -37.07 38.91
N ALA A 517 3.88 -36.72 37.61
CA ALA A 517 4.95 -37.30 36.81
C ALA A 517 6.26 -36.76 37.39
N PRO A 518 7.15 -37.62 37.89
CA PRO A 518 8.39 -37.14 38.50
C PRO A 518 9.14 -36.26 37.48
N LYS A 519 9.34 -35.00 37.81
CA LYS A 519 10.21 -34.11 37.01
C LYS A 519 11.52 -34.87 36.91
N MET A 520 12.04 -35.02 35.69
CA MET A 520 13.34 -35.66 35.49
C MET A 520 14.38 -34.89 36.25
N GLU A 521 14.96 -35.47 37.30
CA GLU A 521 16.10 -34.86 38.03
C GLU A 521 17.32 -34.97 37.15
N LEU A 522 17.87 -33.79 36.79
CA LEU A 522 19.10 -33.72 36.06
C LEU A 522 20.29 -34.14 36.97
N ASN A 523 21.16 -34.97 36.45
CA ASN A 523 22.44 -35.24 37.14
C ASN A 523 23.36 -34.01 37.14
N ALA A 524 24.46 -34.03 37.88
CA ALA A 524 25.38 -32.91 38.05
C ALA A 524 25.93 -32.40 36.69
N LYS A 525 26.24 -33.31 35.77
CA LYS A 525 26.80 -33.00 34.46
C LYS A 525 25.71 -32.40 33.56
N GLN A 526 24.50 -32.94 33.58
CA GLN A 526 23.35 -32.37 32.87
C GLN A 526 22.99 -30.95 33.36
N LYS A 527 23.05 -30.71 34.69
CA LYS A 527 22.78 -29.39 35.27
C LYS A 527 23.80 -28.37 34.76
N GLY A 528 25.10 -28.68 34.79
CA GLY A 528 26.11 -27.77 34.27
C GLY A 528 25.98 -27.50 32.78
N SER A 529 25.69 -28.50 31.96
CA SER A 529 25.44 -28.31 30.53
C SER A 529 24.18 -27.49 30.28
N MET A 530 23.11 -27.67 31.05
CA MET A 530 21.86 -26.95 30.94
C MET A 530 22.00 -25.46 31.32
N GLU A 531 22.78 -25.15 32.36
CA GLU A 531 23.10 -23.76 32.74
C GLU A 531 23.79 -23.01 31.59
N VAL A 532 24.75 -23.64 30.92
CA VAL A 532 25.41 -23.07 29.74
C VAL A 532 24.40 -22.82 28.60
N VAL A 533 23.57 -23.81 28.31
CA VAL A 533 22.54 -23.69 27.25
C VAL A 533 21.56 -22.56 27.54
N MET A 534 21.02 -22.48 28.76
CA MET A 534 20.07 -21.45 29.16
C MET A 534 20.68 -20.06 29.20
N LYS A 535 21.88 -19.90 29.72
CA LYS A 535 22.63 -18.64 29.74
C LYS A 535 22.73 -18.01 28.33
N TYR A 536 23.08 -18.80 27.33
CA TYR A 536 23.25 -18.29 25.97
C TYR A 536 21.91 -18.23 25.21
N ALA A 537 20.94 -19.06 25.56
CA ALA A 537 19.57 -18.97 25.03
C ALA A 537 18.91 -17.64 25.42
N ASP A 538 19.08 -17.19 26.66
CA ASP A 538 18.60 -15.90 27.15
C ASP A 538 19.18 -14.73 26.36
N LEU A 539 20.49 -14.77 26.09
CA LEU A 539 21.18 -13.70 25.39
C LEU A 539 20.82 -13.64 23.89
N TYR A 540 20.70 -14.77 23.22
CA TYR A 540 20.69 -14.84 21.76
C TYR A 540 19.40 -15.37 21.14
N CYS A 541 18.59 -16.14 21.89
CA CYS A 541 17.44 -16.89 21.34
C CYS A 541 16.08 -16.36 21.81
N MET A 542 15.96 -15.95 23.08
CA MET A 542 14.68 -15.59 23.70
C MET A 542 13.96 -14.46 23.00
N SER A 543 14.67 -13.47 22.44
CA SER A 543 14.05 -12.34 21.73
C SER A 543 13.17 -12.75 20.54
N CYS A 544 13.30 -14.00 20.04
CA CYS A 544 12.55 -14.55 18.91
C CYS A 544 11.76 -15.82 19.25
N HIS A 545 12.16 -16.54 20.33
CA HIS A 545 11.63 -17.83 20.72
C HIS A 545 11.01 -17.83 22.12
N ASP A 546 10.52 -16.67 22.57
CA ASP A 546 9.71 -16.52 23.79
C ASP A 546 8.25 -17.01 23.57
N SER A 547 7.49 -17.07 24.65
CA SER A 547 6.08 -17.48 24.63
C SER A 547 5.19 -16.58 23.78
N GLY A 548 5.61 -15.34 23.51
CA GLY A 548 4.88 -14.36 22.70
C GLY A 548 5.15 -14.45 21.21
N LYS A 549 6.35 -14.89 20.79
CA LYS A 549 6.79 -14.86 19.39
C LYS A 549 6.98 -16.24 18.76
N SER A 550 7.38 -17.26 19.51
CA SER A 550 7.56 -18.68 19.11
C SER A 550 7.88 -18.90 17.61
N ARG A 551 8.90 -18.17 17.08
CA ARG A 551 9.25 -18.25 15.66
C ARG A 551 9.68 -19.68 15.30
N GLY A 552 9.14 -20.21 14.21
CA GLY A 552 9.34 -21.59 13.78
C GLY A 552 8.70 -22.61 14.71
N ASP A 553 7.63 -22.21 15.44
CA ASP A 553 6.90 -23.03 16.42
C ASP A 553 7.77 -23.50 17.60
N ILE A 554 8.89 -22.81 17.85
CA ILE A 554 9.81 -23.11 18.95
C ILE A 554 9.62 -22.04 20.03
N ASN A 555 9.26 -22.50 21.24
CA ASN A 555 9.21 -21.72 22.47
C ASN A 555 10.28 -22.24 23.42
N ILE A 556 11.35 -21.46 23.62
CA ILE A 556 12.48 -21.84 24.50
C ILE A 556 12.15 -21.51 25.95
N GLU A 557 11.35 -20.48 26.22
CA GLU A 557 10.98 -20.03 27.56
C GLU A 557 10.39 -21.16 28.44
N GLN A 558 9.62 -22.09 27.84
CA GLN A 558 9.02 -23.23 28.54
C GLN A 558 10.06 -24.14 29.22
N TYR A 559 11.31 -24.10 28.79
CA TYR A 559 12.38 -24.94 29.36
C TYR A 559 13.09 -24.30 30.56
N HIS A 560 12.82 -23.01 30.86
CA HIS A 560 13.21 -22.39 32.12
C HIS A 560 12.47 -22.98 33.29
N ASP A 561 11.17 -23.25 33.12
CA ASP A 561 10.33 -23.81 34.18
C ASP A 561 10.56 -25.29 34.37
N ASP A 562 10.99 -26.02 33.32
CA ASP A 562 11.26 -27.43 33.33
C ASP A 562 12.45 -27.81 32.41
N PRO A 563 13.71 -27.62 32.89
CA PRO A 563 14.90 -27.98 32.14
C PRO A 563 14.99 -29.48 31.79
N GLY A 564 14.43 -30.35 32.61
CA GLY A 564 14.36 -31.80 32.37
C GLY A 564 13.64 -32.15 31.09
N LYS A 565 12.65 -31.33 30.71
CA LYS A 565 11.87 -31.49 29.48
C LYS A 565 12.70 -31.24 28.21
N LEU A 566 13.68 -30.34 28.26
CA LEU A 566 14.64 -30.16 27.17
C LEU A 566 15.69 -31.27 27.18
N ALA A 567 16.22 -31.61 28.34
CA ALA A 567 17.23 -32.67 28.49
C ALA A 567 16.77 -34.05 28.04
N SER A 568 15.45 -34.31 28.16
CA SER A 568 14.84 -35.58 27.68
C SER A 568 14.56 -35.60 26.18
N ASN A 569 14.68 -34.46 25.47
CA ASN A 569 14.38 -34.33 24.05
C ASN A 569 15.62 -34.31 23.16
N ALA A 570 16.21 -35.48 22.94
CA ALA A 570 17.42 -35.63 22.13
C ALA A 570 17.28 -35.09 20.71
N SER A 571 16.11 -35.14 20.09
CA SER A 571 15.84 -34.60 18.75
C SER A 571 15.92 -33.06 18.72
N MET A 572 15.35 -32.38 19.73
CA MET A 572 15.40 -30.92 19.86
C MET A 572 16.81 -30.45 20.16
N LEU A 573 17.54 -31.14 21.04
CA LEU A 573 18.93 -30.82 21.37
C LEU A 573 19.83 -30.92 20.14
N LYS A 574 19.68 -31.97 19.32
CA LYS A 574 20.43 -32.14 18.05
C LYS A 574 20.10 -31.05 17.05
N MET A 575 18.82 -30.66 16.94
CA MET A 575 18.38 -29.61 16.04
C MET A 575 18.99 -28.26 16.45
N PHE A 576 19.02 -27.93 17.73
CA PHE A 576 19.63 -26.70 18.24
C PHE A 576 21.14 -26.69 18.00
N ALA A 577 21.84 -27.79 18.28
CA ALA A 577 23.28 -27.91 18.03
C ALA A 577 23.59 -27.71 16.53
N ALA A 578 22.89 -28.39 15.64
CA ALA A 578 23.08 -28.26 14.19
C ALA A 578 22.79 -26.84 13.65
N ALA A 579 21.78 -26.16 14.15
CA ALA A 579 21.46 -24.80 13.74
C ALA A 579 22.55 -23.79 14.19
N LEU A 580 23.16 -24.01 15.35
CA LEU A 580 24.29 -23.20 15.84
C LEU A 580 25.57 -23.49 15.06
N GLU A 581 25.91 -24.76 14.81
CA GLU A 581 27.08 -25.16 14.02
C GLU A 581 27.07 -24.58 12.62
N LYS A 582 25.90 -24.65 11.95
CA LYS A 582 25.69 -24.10 10.60
C LYS A 582 25.57 -22.56 10.57
N LYS A 583 25.62 -21.89 11.71
CA LYS A 583 25.41 -20.43 11.85
C LYS A 583 24.04 -19.97 11.30
N GLU A 584 23.05 -20.87 11.29
CA GLU A 584 21.69 -20.53 10.89
C GLU A 584 20.94 -19.77 12.00
N MET A 585 21.37 -19.96 13.26
CA MET A 585 20.83 -19.26 14.44
C MET A 585 21.95 -18.69 15.33
N PRO A 586 21.77 -17.48 15.86
CA PRO A 586 20.81 -16.46 15.41
C PRO A 586 21.02 -16.08 13.94
N PRO A 587 19.95 -15.62 13.22
CA PRO A 587 20.10 -15.18 11.83
C PRO A 587 21.14 -14.06 11.68
N SER A 588 21.90 -14.05 10.57
CA SER A 588 23.05 -13.15 10.34
C SER A 588 22.68 -11.65 10.37
N ASN A 589 21.41 -11.30 10.18
CA ASN A 589 20.91 -9.93 10.23
C ASN A 589 20.63 -9.41 11.66
N ARG A 590 20.93 -10.19 12.70
CA ARG A 590 20.78 -9.75 14.09
C ARG A 590 22.05 -9.06 14.57
N GLN A 591 21.88 -7.92 15.26
CA GLN A 591 23.00 -7.14 15.82
C GLN A 591 23.78 -7.91 16.89
N LEU A 592 23.10 -8.74 17.67
CA LEU A 592 23.70 -9.54 18.71
C LEU A 592 23.95 -10.95 18.17
N GLN A 593 25.25 -11.32 18.07
CA GLN A 593 25.69 -12.62 17.61
C GLN A 593 26.61 -13.24 18.66
N PRO A 594 26.54 -14.55 18.93
CA PRO A 594 27.50 -15.22 19.80
C PRO A 594 28.89 -15.23 19.16
N THR A 595 29.90 -15.04 19.97
CA THR A 595 31.30 -15.22 19.57
C THR A 595 31.55 -16.67 19.14
N VAL A 596 32.67 -16.92 18.47
CA VAL A 596 33.07 -18.28 18.05
C VAL A 596 33.18 -19.19 19.27
N GLN A 597 33.74 -18.68 20.38
CA GLN A 597 33.90 -19.43 21.63
C GLN A 597 32.55 -19.74 22.29
N GLU A 598 31.68 -18.75 22.47
CA GLU A 598 30.34 -18.95 23.06
C GLU A 598 29.51 -19.93 22.27
N ARG A 599 29.58 -19.86 20.94
CA ARG A 599 28.90 -20.79 20.04
C ARG A 599 29.42 -22.22 20.23
N ALA A 600 30.75 -22.39 20.33
CA ALA A 600 31.36 -23.69 20.57
C ALA A 600 31.00 -24.28 21.94
N GLU A 601 30.99 -23.43 22.99
CA GLU A 601 30.57 -23.82 24.34
C GLU A 601 29.10 -24.28 24.35
N MET A 602 28.19 -23.54 23.68
CA MET A 602 26.77 -23.92 23.61
C MET A 602 26.54 -25.23 22.85
N VAL A 603 27.26 -25.41 21.72
CA VAL A 603 27.18 -26.66 20.94
C VAL A 603 27.75 -27.84 21.76
N ALA A 604 28.84 -27.66 22.45
CA ALA A 604 29.42 -28.71 23.31
C ALA A 604 28.44 -29.11 24.46
N ALA A 605 27.80 -28.12 25.09
CA ALA A 605 26.82 -28.34 26.14
C ALA A 605 25.58 -29.08 25.61
N LEU A 606 25.04 -28.70 24.43
CA LEU A 606 23.92 -29.39 23.77
C LEU A 606 24.27 -30.83 23.40
N ASN A 607 25.46 -31.09 22.86
CA ASN A 607 25.92 -32.42 22.51
C ASN A 607 26.17 -33.30 23.77
N SER A 608 26.63 -32.69 24.87
CA SER A 608 26.72 -33.39 26.17
C SER A 608 25.35 -33.82 26.66
N LEU A 609 24.32 -32.97 26.57
CA LEU A 609 22.94 -33.32 26.92
C LEU A 609 22.37 -34.42 26.01
N VAL A 610 22.69 -34.41 24.71
CA VAL A 610 22.27 -35.47 23.76
C VAL A 610 22.87 -36.84 24.17
N SER A 611 24.16 -36.88 24.59
CA SER A 611 24.79 -38.13 24.97
C SER A 611 24.25 -38.73 26.26
N GLU A 612 23.66 -37.91 27.13
CA GLU A 612 23.10 -38.27 28.42
C GLU A 612 21.54 -38.44 28.37
N ALA A 613 20.92 -38.24 27.22
CA ALA A 613 19.47 -38.40 27.08
C ALA A 613 19.09 -39.87 27.09
N PRO A 614 17.96 -40.27 27.76
CA PRO A 614 17.56 -41.66 27.82
C PRO A 614 17.30 -42.20 26.40
N ALA A 615 17.87 -43.37 26.10
CA ALA A 615 17.62 -44.06 24.85
C ALA A 615 16.15 -44.48 24.82
N GLY A 616 15.31 -43.77 24.03
CA GLY A 616 13.91 -44.18 23.81
C GLY A 616 12.84 -43.09 23.89
N ALA A 617 13.14 -41.86 24.35
CA ALA A 617 12.07 -40.88 24.58
C ALA A 617 11.65 -40.06 23.32
N GLY A 618 12.28 -40.25 22.16
CA GLY A 618 12.01 -39.52 20.93
C GLY A 618 11.40 -40.31 19.76
N MET A 619 11.16 -41.59 19.90
CA MET A 619 10.84 -42.47 18.75
C MET A 619 9.36 -42.93 18.63
N MET A 620 8.46 -42.52 19.50
CA MET A 620 7.13 -43.16 19.57
C MET A 620 6.10 -42.70 18.52
N GLN A 621 6.37 -41.68 17.69
CA GLN A 621 5.42 -41.30 16.64
C GLN A 621 5.94 -41.46 15.19
N GLY A 622 7.24 -41.50 14.95
CA GLY A 622 7.81 -41.67 13.62
C GLY A 622 7.85 -43.12 13.12
N GLU A 623 8.28 -44.05 13.99
CA GLU A 623 8.44 -45.45 13.60
C GLU A 623 7.12 -46.24 13.43
N ALA A 624 6.06 -45.86 14.14
CA ALA A 624 4.75 -46.48 13.97
C ALA A 624 4.07 -46.08 12.64
N MET A 625 4.45 -44.95 12.05
CA MET A 625 3.96 -44.52 10.74
C MET A 625 4.84 -45.01 9.59
N ALA A 626 6.15 -45.13 9.80
CA ALA A 626 7.07 -45.66 8.79
C ALA A 626 6.82 -47.16 8.47
N LYS A 627 6.28 -47.91 9.40
CA LYS A 627 5.89 -49.35 9.18
C LYS A 627 4.65 -49.52 8.30
N LYS A 628 3.90 -48.46 7.98
CA LYS A 628 2.69 -48.50 7.12
C LYS A 628 2.93 -47.94 5.71
N LEU A 629 4.04 -47.23 5.50
CA LEU A 629 4.40 -46.64 4.22
C LEU A 629 5.53 -47.48 3.62
N GLY A 630 5.44 -47.79 2.32
CA GLY A 630 6.49 -48.49 1.58
C GLY A 630 7.75 -47.61 1.41
N ASP A 631 8.75 -48.16 0.72
CA ASP A 631 9.96 -47.43 0.39
C ASP A 631 9.64 -46.18 -0.45
N PRO A 632 10.30 -45.02 -0.21
CA PRO A 632 10.06 -43.81 -0.99
C PRO A 632 10.52 -43.93 -2.43
N ILE A 633 9.71 -43.44 -3.36
CA ILE A 633 10.01 -43.46 -4.80
C ILE A 633 11.04 -42.44 -5.22
N ASN A 634 11.46 -41.53 -4.35
CA ASN A 634 12.38 -40.44 -4.61
C ASN A 634 13.61 -40.50 -3.70
N THR A 635 14.74 -40.05 -4.23
CA THR A 635 16.01 -39.87 -3.49
C THR A 635 16.20 -38.43 -3.04
N ASP A 636 15.60 -37.49 -3.73
CA ASP A 636 15.70 -36.05 -3.49
C ASP A 636 14.34 -35.48 -3.06
N CYS A 637 14.37 -34.48 -2.17
CA CYS A 637 13.16 -33.85 -1.65
C CYS A 637 12.38 -33.11 -2.77
N PRO A 638 11.10 -33.41 -2.99
CA PRO A 638 10.32 -32.81 -4.08
C PRO A 638 10.00 -31.32 -3.86
N ILE A 639 10.18 -30.83 -2.63
CA ILE A 639 9.98 -29.42 -2.28
C ILE A 639 11.28 -28.63 -2.31
N LYS A 640 12.41 -29.31 -2.07
CA LYS A 640 13.77 -28.70 -2.11
C LYS A 640 14.66 -29.61 -2.98
N PRO A 641 14.63 -29.47 -4.30
CA PRO A 641 15.45 -30.28 -5.21
C PRO A 641 16.94 -30.20 -4.89
N GLY A 642 17.65 -31.34 -5.02
CA GLY A 642 19.08 -31.44 -4.70
C GLY A 642 19.39 -31.64 -3.22
N ARG A 643 18.36 -31.86 -2.35
CA ARG A 643 18.54 -32.29 -0.96
C ARG A 643 18.07 -33.73 -0.81
N ALA A 644 18.96 -34.59 -0.34
CA ALA A 644 18.61 -35.97 -0.02
C ALA A 644 17.47 -36.04 1.00
N ILE A 645 16.60 -37.03 0.84
CA ILE A 645 15.48 -37.26 1.76
C ILE A 645 15.97 -37.80 3.09
N ASP A 646 15.18 -37.56 4.14
CA ASP A 646 15.26 -38.25 5.42
C ASP A 646 14.30 -39.43 5.36
N PRO A 647 14.76 -40.69 5.50
CA PRO A 647 13.94 -41.87 5.35
C PRO A 647 12.86 -41.99 6.43
N THR A 648 12.89 -41.16 7.45
CA THR A 648 11.86 -41.12 8.52
C THR A 648 10.75 -40.10 8.22
N LEU A 649 10.91 -39.24 7.20
CA LEU A 649 9.97 -38.19 6.86
C LEU A 649 9.20 -38.53 5.57
N LEU A 650 8.24 -39.42 5.67
CA LEU A 650 7.48 -39.98 4.57
C LEU A 650 6.01 -39.51 4.56
N ALA A 651 5.40 -39.43 3.38
CA ALA A 651 3.95 -39.27 3.18
C ALA A 651 3.54 -39.84 1.82
N LEU A 652 2.24 -40.07 1.62
CA LEU A 652 1.69 -40.48 0.32
C LEU A 652 1.53 -39.23 -0.58
N ASN A 653 1.79 -39.39 -1.90
CA ASN A 653 1.44 -38.43 -2.94
C ASN A 653 -0.03 -38.64 -3.39
N GLU A 654 -0.44 -37.95 -4.47
CA GLU A 654 -1.80 -38.05 -5.04
C GLU A 654 -2.10 -39.43 -5.62
N ASP A 655 -1.09 -40.13 -6.07
CA ASP A 655 -1.18 -41.44 -6.70
C ASP A 655 -1.11 -42.58 -5.66
N GLY A 656 -0.99 -42.24 -4.38
CA GLY A 656 -0.89 -43.18 -3.29
C GLY A 656 0.51 -43.78 -3.10
N GLU A 657 1.54 -43.24 -3.73
CA GLU A 657 2.93 -43.68 -3.62
C GLU A 657 3.62 -42.98 -2.46
N THR A 658 4.58 -43.64 -1.84
CA THR A 658 5.35 -43.08 -0.73
C THR A 658 6.42 -42.14 -1.21
N VAL A 659 6.44 -40.90 -0.70
CA VAL A 659 7.40 -39.88 -1.03
C VAL A 659 8.15 -39.40 0.22
N GLY A 660 9.47 -39.30 0.11
CA GLY A 660 10.35 -38.86 1.19
C GLY A 660 10.66 -37.34 1.13
N PHE A 661 10.95 -36.75 2.30
CA PHE A 661 11.22 -35.33 2.44
C PHE A 661 12.51 -35.09 3.24
N CYS A 662 13.24 -34.03 2.92
CA CYS A 662 14.53 -33.74 3.56
C CYS A 662 14.40 -33.10 4.98
N CYS A 663 13.22 -32.66 5.38
CA CYS A 663 12.97 -32.07 6.69
C CYS A 663 11.45 -31.99 7.00
N GLN A 664 11.13 -31.84 8.29
CA GLN A 664 9.75 -31.77 8.78
C GLN A 664 8.94 -30.64 8.16
N SER A 665 9.58 -29.50 7.85
CA SER A 665 8.91 -28.37 7.18
C SER A 665 8.41 -28.74 5.78
N CYS A 666 9.20 -29.47 5.00
CA CYS A 666 8.81 -29.95 3.68
C CYS A 666 7.68 -30.99 3.76
N LEU A 667 7.77 -31.92 4.70
CA LEU A 667 6.68 -32.89 4.97
C LEU A 667 5.37 -32.19 5.37
N ASN A 668 5.44 -31.18 6.24
CA ASN A 668 4.26 -30.41 6.66
C ASN A 668 3.67 -29.58 5.50
N GLN A 669 4.52 -29.03 4.63
CA GLN A 669 4.07 -28.33 3.43
C GLN A 669 3.34 -29.26 2.46
N HIS A 670 3.87 -30.47 2.24
CA HIS A 670 3.21 -31.49 1.43
C HIS A 670 1.86 -31.88 2.02
N LYS A 671 1.79 -32.20 3.32
CA LYS A 671 0.53 -32.54 4.02
C LYS A 671 -0.53 -31.45 3.90
N ARG A 672 -0.14 -30.18 3.98
CA ARG A 672 -1.05 -29.03 3.76
C ARG A 672 -1.56 -28.97 2.32
N THR A 673 -0.70 -29.24 1.34
CA THR A 673 -1.06 -29.26 -0.08
C THR A 673 -2.05 -30.39 -0.37
N MET A 674 -1.81 -31.57 0.18
CA MET A 674 -2.70 -32.75 0.04
C MET A 674 -4.06 -32.54 0.71
N ALA A 675 -4.08 -31.97 1.92
CA ALA A 675 -5.32 -31.63 2.63
C ALA A 675 -6.15 -30.57 1.87
N ALA A 676 -5.49 -29.59 1.24
CA ALA A 676 -6.17 -28.58 0.42
C ALA A 676 -6.75 -29.15 -0.88
N LYS A 677 -6.17 -30.22 -1.42
CA LYS A 677 -6.68 -30.95 -2.60
C LYS A 677 -7.77 -31.93 -2.28
N ALA A 678 -7.73 -32.55 -1.10
CA ALA A 678 -8.75 -33.52 -0.62
C ALA A 678 -10.08 -32.84 -0.25
N SER A 679 -10.07 -31.55 0.11
CA SER A 679 -11.27 -30.73 0.20
C SER A 679 -11.69 -30.25 -1.19
N GLY A 680 -12.40 -31.11 -1.94
CA GLY A 680 -12.89 -30.84 -3.28
C GLY A 680 -13.72 -29.54 -3.37
N PRO A 681 -13.86 -28.96 -4.57
CA PRO A 681 -14.58 -27.71 -4.75
C PRO A 681 -16.07 -27.90 -4.43
N THR A 682 -16.57 -27.12 -3.49
CA THR A 682 -18.01 -26.91 -3.30
C THR A 682 -18.58 -26.29 -4.57
N PRO A 683 -19.73 -26.72 -5.11
CA PRO A 683 -20.26 -26.19 -6.34
C PRO A 683 -20.62 -24.71 -6.16
N SER A 684 -19.92 -23.85 -6.87
CA SER A 684 -20.17 -22.43 -6.92
C SER A 684 -21.36 -22.16 -7.83
N SER A 685 -22.34 -21.43 -7.30
CA SER A 685 -23.38 -20.77 -8.08
C SER A 685 -22.77 -19.95 -9.21
N THR A 686 -23.24 -20.17 -10.42
CA THR A 686 -22.90 -19.47 -11.65
C THR A 686 -23.19 -17.98 -11.55
N SER A 687 -22.16 -17.19 -11.32
CA SER A 687 -22.09 -15.78 -11.71
C SER A 687 -21.00 -15.64 -12.75
N SER A 688 -21.30 -14.96 -13.85
CA SER A 688 -20.40 -14.69 -14.98
C SER A 688 -19.06 -14.17 -14.48
N ALA A 689 -18.08 -15.05 -14.37
CA ALA A 689 -16.75 -14.75 -13.87
C ALA A 689 -15.93 -14.07 -14.99
N SER A 690 -15.40 -12.90 -14.72
CA SER A 690 -14.30 -12.31 -15.46
C SER A 690 -13.16 -13.34 -15.59
N THR A 691 -12.56 -13.44 -16.76
CA THR A 691 -11.43 -14.32 -17.10
C THR A 691 -10.12 -13.92 -16.41
N ALA A 692 -10.14 -13.53 -15.13
CA ALA A 692 -8.93 -13.13 -14.41
C ALA A 692 -8.02 -14.33 -14.15
N ASN A 693 -6.79 -14.26 -14.66
CA ASN A 693 -5.78 -15.29 -14.47
C ASN A 693 -5.06 -15.08 -13.13
N TYR A 694 -5.51 -15.77 -12.07
CA TYR A 694 -4.89 -15.66 -10.75
C TYR A 694 -3.59 -16.44 -10.66
N VAL A 695 -2.50 -15.74 -10.39
CA VAL A 695 -1.15 -16.31 -10.25
C VAL A 695 -0.63 -16.19 -8.82
N ARG A 696 0.18 -17.16 -8.38
CA ARG A 696 0.81 -17.14 -7.03
C ARG A 696 2.16 -16.41 -7.03
N ASP A 697 2.84 -16.41 -8.16
CA ASP A 697 4.18 -15.83 -8.28
C ASP A 697 4.13 -14.30 -8.26
N GLN A 698 4.67 -13.71 -7.19
CA GLN A 698 4.75 -12.26 -7.05
C GLN A 698 5.68 -11.58 -8.07
N ASN A 699 6.59 -12.33 -8.71
CA ASN A 699 7.51 -11.79 -9.72
C ASN A 699 6.90 -11.78 -11.13
N SER A 700 5.64 -12.15 -11.28
CA SER A 700 4.96 -12.27 -12.58
C SER A 700 3.70 -11.40 -12.67
N VAL A 701 3.55 -10.41 -11.81
CA VAL A 701 2.38 -9.52 -11.75
C VAL A 701 2.82 -8.07 -11.68
N ARG A 702 1.91 -7.16 -12.02
CA ARG A 702 2.14 -5.72 -11.87
C ARG A 702 2.35 -5.30 -10.43
N ALA A 703 3.01 -4.17 -10.24
CA ALA A 703 3.24 -3.55 -8.94
C ALA A 703 1.93 -3.38 -8.13
N SER A 704 0.83 -3.04 -8.83
CA SER A 704 -0.49 -2.87 -8.20
C SER A 704 -1.08 -4.16 -7.64
N GLU A 705 -0.64 -5.32 -8.06
CA GLU A 705 -1.06 -6.63 -7.56
C GLU A 705 -0.21 -7.10 -6.35
N LEU A 706 0.87 -6.39 -6.05
CA LEU A 706 1.69 -6.62 -4.86
C LEU A 706 1.08 -5.97 -3.63
N SER A 707 1.72 -6.14 -2.48
CA SER A 707 1.35 -5.44 -1.25
C SER A 707 1.55 -3.93 -1.41
N SER A 708 0.67 -3.13 -0.84
CA SER A 708 0.78 -1.68 -0.79
C SER A 708 1.12 -1.22 0.64
N PRO A 709 2.29 -0.63 0.88
CA PRO A 709 3.44 -0.50 -0.02
C PRO A 709 4.16 -1.84 -0.28
N ALA A 710 5.00 -1.87 -1.30
CA ALA A 710 5.89 -3.00 -1.52
C ALA A 710 6.82 -3.19 -0.30
N PRO A 711 7.14 -4.43 0.11
CA PRO A 711 7.96 -4.67 1.30
C PRO A 711 9.37 -4.10 1.16
N GLY A 712 10.01 -3.77 2.29
CA GLY A 712 11.42 -3.36 2.31
C GLY A 712 12.33 -4.39 1.63
N GLY A 713 13.30 -3.92 0.84
CA GLY A 713 14.17 -4.78 0.03
C GLY A 713 13.56 -5.28 -1.30
N HIS A 714 12.31 -4.95 -1.59
CA HIS A 714 11.74 -5.20 -2.92
C HIS A 714 12.27 -4.18 -3.93
N LEU A 715 12.45 -4.58 -5.20
CA LEU A 715 12.98 -3.72 -6.26
C LEU A 715 12.27 -2.37 -6.37
N ILE A 716 10.94 -2.35 -6.23
CA ILE A 716 10.14 -1.12 -6.24
C ILE A 716 10.66 -0.14 -5.17
N ARG A 717 10.94 -0.61 -3.95
CA ARG A 717 11.44 0.23 -2.84
C ARG A 717 12.87 0.71 -3.11
N GLU A 718 13.71 -0.15 -3.65
CA GLU A 718 15.09 0.19 -4.05
C GLU A 718 15.13 1.28 -5.13
N PHE A 719 14.11 1.35 -5.99
CA PHE A 719 13.96 2.37 -7.02
C PHE A 719 13.11 3.57 -6.59
N GLY A 720 12.92 3.77 -5.28
CA GLY A 720 12.29 4.95 -4.73
C GLY A 720 10.76 4.89 -4.63
N GLY A 721 10.18 3.70 -4.72
CA GLY A 721 8.75 3.52 -4.45
C GLY A 721 8.40 3.92 -3.01
N SER A 722 7.28 4.62 -2.84
CA SER A 722 6.81 5.16 -1.55
C SER A 722 6.55 4.07 -0.51
N ASP A 723 6.81 4.38 0.77
CA ASP A 723 6.33 3.60 1.91
C ASP A 723 4.91 3.98 2.34
N ARG A 724 4.34 4.97 1.68
CA ARG A 724 2.99 5.47 1.98
C ARG A 724 2.85 6.09 3.38
N GLU A 725 3.96 6.53 3.97
CA GLU A 725 3.91 7.26 5.25
C GLU A 725 3.66 8.74 5.03
N GLN A 726 4.22 9.29 3.95
CA GLN A 726 4.09 10.70 3.58
C GLN A 726 3.31 10.85 2.27
N ILE A 727 2.70 12.00 2.07
CA ILE A 727 2.07 12.40 0.80
C ILE A 727 3.18 12.53 -0.25
N GLU A 728 2.98 11.88 -1.42
CA GLU A 728 3.97 11.87 -2.50
C GLU A 728 5.36 11.42 -2.03
N GLY A 729 5.41 10.40 -1.18
CA GLY A 729 6.64 9.87 -0.60
C GLY A 729 7.55 9.12 -1.58
N SER A 730 7.15 8.94 -2.84
CA SER A 730 8.00 8.35 -3.87
C SER A 730 9.03 9.36 -4.39
N HIS A 731 10.21 8.84 -4.73
CA HIS A 731 11.27 9.66 -5.33
C HIS A 731 11.89 8.98 -6.56
N LYS A 732 12.41 9.80 -7.47
CA LYS A 732 13.03 9.35 -8.72
C LYS A 732 14.55 9.60 -8.74
N GLN A 733 15.18 9.77 -7.60
CA GLN A 733 16.63 9.98 -7.49
C GLN A 733 17.40 8.71 -7.86
N ALA A 734 18.53 8.90 -8.55
CA ALA A 734 19.42 7.81 -8.92
C ALA A 734 20.34 7.41 -7.77
N SER A 735 20.60 6.12 -7.63
CA SER A 735 21.63 5.61 -6.71
C SER A 735 22.50 4.53 -7.39
N VAL A 736 23.70 4.34 -6.87
CA VAL A 736 24.61 3.28 -7.32
C VAL A 736 23.98 1.90 -7.09
N THR A 737 23.28 1.74 -5.97
CA THR A 737 22.57 0.49 -5.62
C THR A 737 21.56 0.08 -6.69
N GLN A 738 20.83 1.04 -7.27
CA GLN A 738 19.88 0.77 -8.35
C GLN A 738 20.58 0.19 -9.59
N VAL A 739 21.72 0.77 -9.97
CA VAL A 739 22.52 0.27 -11.11
C VAL A 739 23.03 -1.15 -10.82
N LEU A 740 23.55 -1.37 -9.62
CA LEU A 740 24.04 -2.69 -9.22
C LEU A 740 22.92 -3.75 -9.19
N ASN A 741 21.72 -3.41 -8.75
CA ASN A 741 20.57 -4.33 -8.78
C ASN A 741 20.18 -4.74 -10.21
N LEU A 742 20.28 -3.82 -11.18
CA LEU A 742 20.03 -4.15 -12.58
C LEU A 742 21.15 -5.01 -13.19
N LEU A 743 22.42 -4.77 -12.80
CA LEU A 743 23.59 -5.46 -13.38
C LEU A 743 23.87 -6.81 -12.70
N ASN A 744 23.54 -7.00 -11.43
CA ASN A 744 23.92 -8.17 -10.61
C ASN A 744 22.90 -9.33 -10.67
N GLY A 745 22.13 -9.45 -11.73
CA GLY A 745 21.36 -10.65 -12.01
C GLY A 745 20.02 -10.78 -11.30
N TYR A 746 19.57 -9.81 -10.44
CA TYR A 746 18.24 -9.89 -9.82
C TYR A 746 17.15 -10.01 -10.88
N VAL A 747 17.19 -9.14 -11.89
CA VAL A 747 16.24 -9.12 -13.01
C VAL A 747 16.36 -10.40 -13.84
N GLU A 748 17.58 -10.79 -14.16
CA GLU A 748 17.85 -12.01 -14.92
C GLU A 748 17.34 -13.25 -14.18
N GLU A 749 17.71 -13.43 -12.90
CA GLU A 749 17.38 -14.62 -12.13
C GLU A 749 15.92 -14.71 -11.73
N ARG A 750 15.29 -13.59 -11.38
CA ARG A 750 13.94 -13.57 -10.82
C ARG A 750 12.85 -13.38 -11.87
N ILE A 751 13.15 -12.71 -12.97
CA ILE A 751 12.17 -12.32 -13.98
C ILE A 751 12.46 -12.99 -15.33
N LEU A 752 13.69 -12.89 -15.86
CA LEU A 752 14.00 -13.29 -17.24
C LEU A 752 14.42 -14.74 -17.40
N LYS A 753 15.01 -15.40 -16.40
CA LYS A 753 15.44 -16.83 -16.49
C LYS A 753 14.30 -17.85 -16.55
N LYS A 754 13.05 -17.42 -16.47
CA LYS A 754 11.91 -18.32 -16.63
C LYS A 754 11.82 -18.82 -18.07
N LYS A 755 11.59 -20.12 -18.24
CA LYS A 755 11.59 -20.81 -19.55
C LYS A 755 10.71 -20.15 -20.62
N ASP A 756 9.69 -19.40 -20.17
CA ASP A 756 8.67 -18.80 -21.04
C ASP A 756 8.81 -17.27 -21.16
N ALA A 757 9.96 -16.69 -20.75
CA ALA A 757 10.15 -15.24 -20.85
C ALA A 757 10.08 -14.78 -22.32
N LEU A 758 9.16 -13.87 -22.62
CA LEU A 758 8.86 -13.37 -23.96
C LEU A 758 10.12 -12.87 -24.68
N VAL A 759 10.93 -12.07 -23.99
CA VAL A 759 12.14 -11.48 -24.58
C VAL A 759 13.15 -12.53 -25.03
N LEU A 760 13.32 -13.60 -24.24
CA LEU A 760 14.23 -14.69 -24.59
C LEU A 760 13.72 -15.49 -25.80
N ASN A 761 12.42 -15.69 -25.87
CA ASN A 761 11.80 -16.39 -27.01
C ASN A 761 11.86 -15.53 -28.28
N THR A 762 11.66 -14.23 -28.17
CA THR A 762 11.79 -13.29 -29.30
C THR A 762 13.22 -13.28 -29.86
N VAL A 763 14.22 -13.18 -28.95
CA VAL A 763 15.64 -13.19 -29.37
C VAL A 763 16.06 -14.55 -29.99
N LYS A 764 15.53 -15.67 -29.50
CA LYS A 764 15.83 -17.00 -30.07
C LYS A 764 15.22 -17.23 -31.44
N ASN A 765 14.11 -16.56 -31.75
CA ASN A 765 13.35 -16.71 -32.98
C ASN A 765 13.64 -15.60 -34.00
N ALA A 766 14.47 -14.61 -33.67
CA ALA A 766 14.96 -13.56 -34.56
C ALA A 766 16.29 -13.97 -35.21
#